data_e77f91481680566a35511be559f68a54
#
_entry.id   e77f91481680566a35511be559f68a54
#
_cell.length_a   1.000
_cell.length_b   1.000
_cell.length_c   1.000
_cell.angle_alpha   90.00
_cell.angle_beta   90.00
_cell.angle_gamma   90.00
#
_symmetry.space_group_name_H-M   'P 1'
#
loop_
_entity.id
_entity.type
_entity.pdbx_description
1 polymer ?
#
loop_
_entity_poly.entity_id
_entity_poly.type
_entity_poly.pdbx_seq_one_letter_code
_entity_poly.pdbx_strand_id
1 'polypeptide(L)'
;MDEQEIKNNPDAVENFGAVDNQPYDESQIQVLEGLEAVRKRPGMYIGSTGPRGLHHLVYEIVDNSIDEALAGYCTHIEVEILPGDVISVRDNGRGIPVGIQEKVGLPAVTVVLTVLHAGGKFGGSGYKVSGGLHGVGSSVVNALSEWLEVEVGHEGKIYAQRFERGQPVNDLTVIGDCDHSGTLIRFKADAEIFTETTEYDLETLQKRLREQAFLNAGLSISLTDRRNETPESPAVPEVYCYEGGISSFVDYMNKTRGYEVLHPDVVHLTVADKDSVAEVAFQYNDSYNENILSFANNIHTVDGGTHETAFKTAITRIFNDYARRHSLLKEGDNSLKGDDVREGLTAVISVKLKDAQFEGQTKAKLGNTSMGTLVNSLLSEKLTDFLEENPAVAKAILEKSISASRVREAAQRARELARKKSGLSSTRMPEKLADCIWSDADRTELYIVEGDSAGGSAIQGRDRNFQAILPLWGKMLNVEKARLDKVYGNLKLVPIVIALGCGIGDDFDLSKLRYGKVIIMADADVDGSHIRTLLLTFFFRYMRPLVEEGHVYIAQPPLFKVSKGKQIRYAFSDQERDQFIQELGGNADIQRYKGLGEMDPEQLWETTMDPAFRTMLRVEIEDAAAADEVFTILMGDKVEPRRDFIERNAQYVSNLDI
;
A
#
# COMPACT_ATOMS: atom_id res chain seq x y z
N MET A 1 -21.33 -10.02 -18.18
CA MET A 1 -20.95 -11.13 -19.10
C MET A 1 -20.26 -12.15 -18.24
N ASP A 2 -20.77 -13.38 -18.23
CA ASP A 2 -20.25 -14.47 -17.39
C ASP A 2 -18.78 -14.78 -17.75
N GLU A 3 -17.95 -15.05 -16.75
CA GLU A 3 -16.54 -15.49 -16.92
C GLU A 3 -16.39 -16.74 -17.83
N GLN A 4 -17.47 -17.49 -18.04
CA GLN A 4 -17.51 -18.63 -18.95
C GLN A 4 -17.60 -18.23 -20.43
N GLU A 5 -18.09 -17.05 -20.78
CA GLU A 5 -18.12 -16.58 -22.18
C GLU A 5 -16.74 -16.13 -22.68
N ILE A 6 -15.85 -15.72 -21.78
CA ILE A 6 -14.49 -15.29 -22.14
C ILE A 6 -13.57 -16.49 -22.45
N LYS A 7 -13.81 -17.65 -21.82
CA LYS A 7 -12.96 -18.85 -21.98
C LYS A 7 -13.18 -19.68 -23.25
N ASN A 8 -14.26 -19.46 -23.99
CA ASN A 8 -14.68 -20.34 -25.12
C ASN A 8 -14.77 -19.66 -26.48
N ASN A 9 -14.26 -18.45 -26.64
CA ASN A 9 -14.31 -17.78 -27.95
C ASN A 9 -12.90 -17.40 -28.42
N PRO A 10 -12.20 -18.29 -29.18
CA PRO A 10 -10.91 -17.96 -29.76
C PRO A 10 -10.99 -16.77 -30.75
N ASP A 11 -12.16 -16.51 -31.33
CA ASP A 11 -12.38 -15.36 -32.21
C ASP A 11 -12.45 -14.02 -31.44
N ALA A 12 -12.62 -14.04 -30.09
CA ALA A 12 -12.60 -12.83 -29.26
C ALA A 12 -11.21 -12.21 -29.16
N VAL A 13 -10.16 -13.02 -29.22
CA VAL A 13 -8.75 -12.54 -29.16
C VAL A 13 -8.33 -11.96 -30.52
N GLU A 14 -8.80 -12.53 -31.64
CA GLU A 14 -8.55 -11.96 -32.97
C GLU A 14 -9.33 -10.65 -33.20
N ASN A 15 -10.47 -10.45 -32.55
CA ASN A 15 -11.26 -9.23 -32.66
C ASN A 15 -10.82 -8.09 -31.73
N PHE A 16 -9.97 -8.33 -30.72
CA PHE A 16 -9.45 -7.28 -29.84
C PHE A 16 -8.51 -6.28 -30.55
N GLY A 17 -8.13 -6.55 -31.78
CA GLY A 17 -7.32 -5.68 -32.63
C GLY A 17 -7.96 -5.37 -33.98
N ALA A 18 -9.17 -5.84 -34.25
CA ALA A 18 -9.89 -5.49 -35.47
C ALA A 18 -10.28 -4.03 -35.44
N VAL A 19 -9.47 -3.19 -36.06
CA VAL A 19 -9.80 -1.80 -36.35
C VAL A 19 -11.06 -1.84 -37.22
N ASP A 20 -12.17 -1.34 -36.67
CA ASP A 20 -13.37 -1.06 -37.45
C ASP A 20 -12.93 -0.13 -38.60
N ASN A 21 -13.10 -0.55 -39.83
CA ASN A 21 -12.64 0.17 -41.04
C ASN A 21 -13.42 1.48 -41.30
N GLN A 22 -14.00 2.07 -40.26
CA GLN A 22 -14.53 3.43 -40.36
C GLN A 22 -13.38 4.44 -40.33
N PRO A 23 -13.39 5.44 -41.23
CA PRO A 23 -12.37 6.49 -41.20
C PRO A 23 -12.40 7.20 -39.84
N TYR A 24 -11.25 7.33 -39.20
CA TYR A 24 -11.10 8.12 -37.97
C TYR A 24 -11.25 9.60 -38.34
N ASP A 25 -12.41 10.15 -38.04
CA ASP A 25 -12.74 11.56 -38.30
C ASP A 25 -13.24 12.26 -37.01
N GLU A 26 -13.57 13.54 -37.15
CA GLU A 26 -14.03 14.40 -36.06
C GLU A 26 -15.30 13.88 -35.36
N SER A 27 -16.11 13.04 -36.00
CA SER A 27 -17.35 12.49 -35.44
C SER A 27 -17.07 11.43 -34.36
N GLN A 28 -15.86 10.85 -34.36
CA GLN A 28 -15.42 9.87 -33.36
C GLN A 28 -14.84 10.52 -32.12
N ILE A 29 -14.60 11.83 -32.15
CA ILE A 29 -14.12 12.58 -30.97
C ILE A 29 -15.33 12.89 -30.09
N GLN A 30 -15.46 12.13 -28.98
CA GLN A 30 -16.49 12.38 -27.97
C GLN A 30 -15.98 13.40 -26.95
N VAL A 31 -16.71 14.50 -26.82
CA VAL A 31 -16.50 15.46 -25.72
C VAL A 31 -17.42 15.08 -24.57
N LEU A 32 -16.84 14.71 -23.45
CA LEU A 32 -17.56 14.40 -22.21
C LEU A 32 -17.58 15.66 -21.34
N GLU A 33 -18.75 16.10 -20.94
CA GLU A 33 -18.91 17.29 -20.09
C GLU A 33 -19.39 16.92 -18.68
N GLY A 34 -18.92 17.68 -17.70
CA GLY A 34 -19.39 17.61 -16.32
C GLY A 34 -19.23 16.22 -15.68
N LEU A 35 -20.21 15.79 -14.89
CA LEU A 35 -20.17 14.55 -14.12
C LEU A 35 -20.34 13.28 -14.96
N GLU A 36 -20.79 13.40 -16.22
CA GLU A 36 -20.85 12.25 -17.14
C GLU A 36 -19.44 11.70 -17.44
N ALA A 37 -18.44 12.60 -17.55
CA ALA A 37 -17.05 12.21 -17.72
C ALA A 37 -16.54 11.35 -16.55
N VAL A 38 -16.93 11.69 -15.32
CA VAL A 38 -16.58 10.95 -14.11
C VAL A 38 -17.16 9.53 -14.14
N ARG A 39 -18.44 9.40 -14.48
CA ARG A 39 -19.12 8.09 -14.56
C ARG A 39 -18.57 7.20 -15.67
N LYS A 40 -18.17 7.78 -16.82
CA LYS A 40 -17.57 7.00 -17.93
C LYS A 40 -16.12 6.59 -17.69
N ARG A 41 -15.36 7.35 -16.89
CA ARG A 41 -13.94 7.12 -16.62
C ARG A 41 -13.63 7.31 -15.12
N PRO A 42 -14.27 6.56 -14.22
CA PRO A 42 -14.11 6.73 -12.77
C PRO A 42 -12.65 6.54 -12.32
N GLY A 43 -11.90 5.62 -12.92
CA GLY A 43 -10.50 5.36 -12.60
C GLY A 43 -9.59 6.58 -12.74
N MET A 44 -9.93 7.57 -13.58
CA MET A 44 -9.16 8.83 -13.68
C MET A 44 -9.29 9.70 -12.42
N TYR A 45 -10.35 9.53 -11.61
CA TYR A 45 -10.64 10.37 -10.45
C TYR A 45 -10.40 9.64 -9.12
N ILE A 46 -10.69 8.34 -9.04
CA ILE A 46 -10.58 7.53 -7.82
C ILE A 46 -9.56 6.39 -7.92
N GLY A 47 -8.83 6.30 -9.03
CA GLY A 47 -7.76 5.32 -9.27
C GLY A 47 -8.26 3.93 -9.69
N SER A 48 -9.32 3.41 -9.12
CA SER A 48 -9.93 2.13 -9.49
C SER A 48 -11.43 2.09 -9.18
N THR A 49 -12.14 1.07 -9.66
CA THR A 49 -13.56 0.79 -9.32
C THR A 49 -13.70 -0.43 -8.42
N GLY A 50 -12.61 -1.03 -7.97
CA GLY A 50 -12.58 -2.08 -6.97
C GLY A 50 -12.65 -1.54 -5.53
N PRO A 51 -12.35 -2.39 -4.51
CA PRO A 51 -12.46 -2.03 -3.10
C PRO A 51 -11.72 -0.74 -2.72
N ARG A 52 -10.52 -0.51 -3.27
CA ARG A 52 -9.73 0.70 -3.02
C ARG A 52 -10.45 1.98 -3.46
N GLY A 53 -11.01 1.99 -4.67
CA GLY A 53 -11.76 3.14 -5.18
C GLY A 53 -13.06 3.36 -4.42
N LEU A 54 -13.71 2.29 -3.95
CA LEU A 54 -14.89 2.38 -3.10
C LEU A 54 -14.59 3.13 -1.79
N HIS A 55 -13.53 2.75 -1.08
CA HIS A 55 -13.11 3.41 0.16
C HIS A 55 -12.64 4.85 -0.09
N HIS A 56 -12.10 5.14 -1.26
CA HIS A 56 -11.68 6.50 -1.63
C HIS A 56 -12.84 7.51 -1.60
N LEU A 57 -14.08 7.08 -1.89
CA LEU A 57 -15.26 7.93 -1.77
C LEU A 57 -15.43 8.46 -0.33
N VAL A 58 -15.22 7.61 0.67
CA VAL A 58 -15.27 8.01 2.09
C VAL A 58 -14.17 9.00 2.39
N TYR A 59 -12.94 8.73 1.91
CA TYR A 59 -11.78 9.59 2.16
C TYR A 59 -12.00 11.00 1.60
N GLU A 60 -12.57 11.16 0.41
CA GLU A 60 -12.84 12.47 -0.19
C GLU A 60 -13.82 13.32 0.64
N ILE A 61 -14.82 12.70 1.26
CA ILE A 61 -15.76 13.43 2.13
C ILE A 61 -15.12 13.76 3.48
N VAL A 62 -14.43 12.81 4.11
CA VAL A 62 -13.72 13.01 5.38
C VAL A 62 -12.62 14.06 5.24
N ASP A 63 -11.85 14.05 4.15
CA ASP A 63 -10.78 15.01 3.89
C ASP A 63 -11.34 16.46 3.79
N ASN A 64 -12.59 16.65 3.34
CA ASN A 64 -13.23 17.97 3.37
C ASN A 64 -13.52 18.45 4.80
N SER A 65 -13.96 17.56 5.68
CA SER A 65 -14.17 17.85 7.10
C SER A 65 -12.84 18.11 7.83
N ILE A 66 -11.77 17.39 7.43
CA ILE A 66 -10.41 17.64 7.92
C ILE A 66 -9.87 18.99 7.46
N ASP A 67 -10.18 19.45 6.25
CA ASP A 67 -9.82 20.78 5.78
C ASP A 67 -10.49 21.88 6.64
N GLU A 68 -11.73 21.67 7.11
CA GLU A 68 -12.38 22.54 8.12
C GLU A 68 -11.64 22.52 9.46
N ALA A 69 -11.13 21.34 9.89
CA ALA A 69 -10.33 21.23 11.09
C ALA A 69 -8.97 21.95 10.95
N LEU A 70 -8.30 21.81 9.81
CA LEU A 70 -7.06 22.56 9.49
C LEU A 70 -7.28 24.07 9.45
N ALA A 71 -8.47 24.52 9.05
CA ALA A 71 -8.86 25.92 9.09
C ALA A 71 -9.24 26.39 10.51
N GLY A 72 -9.32 25.50 11.50
CA GLY A 72 -9.61 25.79 12.91
C GLY A 72 -11.10 25.85 13.24
N TYR A 73 -11.98 25.34 12.39
CA TYR A 73 -13.43 25.45 12.57
C TYR A 73 -14.12 24.11 12.93
N CYS A 74 -13.46 22.98 12.70
CA CYS A 74 -13.98 21.67 13.03
C CYS A 74 -13.16 21.01 14.15
N THR A 75 -13.82 20.40 15.12
CA THR A 75 -13.21 19.69 16.25
C THR A 75 -13.70 18.25 16.38
N HIS A 76 -14.78 17.89 15.66
CA HIS A 76 -15.37 16.57 15.72
C HIS A 76 -15.90 16.16 14.34
N ILE A 77 -15.53 14.94 13.94
CA ILE A 77 -16.01 14.27 12.71
C ILE A 77 -16.61 12.92 13.12
N GLU A 78 -17.83 12.66 12.68
CA GLU A 78 -18.55 11.41 12.90
C GLU A 78 -18.72 10.68 11.58
N VAL A 79 -18.24 9.43 11.52
CA VAL A 79 -18.36 8.55 10.35
C VAL A 79 -19.17 7.33 10.75
N GLU A 80 -20.18 7.00 9.97
CA GLU A 80 -21.03 5.83 10.24
C GLU A 80 -21.18 4.99 8.97
N ILE A 81 -21.14 3.67 9.13
CA ILE A 81 -21.54 2.71 8.11
C ILE A 81 -22.96 2.24 8.49
N LEU A 82 -23.95 2.73 7.77
CA LEU A 82 -25.36 2.43 8.00
C LEU A 82 -25.77 1.13 7.28
N PRO A 83 -26.93 0.53 7.64
CA PRO A 83 -27.46 -0.63 6.95
C PRO A 83 -27.57 -0.42 5.43
N GLY A 84 -27.17 -1.44 4.65
CA GLY A 84 -27.13 -1.35 3.17
C GLY A 84 -25.90 -0.64 2.61
N ASP A 85 -24.83 -0.58 3.42
CA ASP A 85 -23.54 0.04 3.07
C ASP A 85 -23.68 1.52 2.63
N VAL A 86 -24.50 2.25 3.38
CA VAL A 86 -24.63 3.70 3.26
C VAL A 86 -23.60 4.34 4.19
N ILE A 87 -22.82 5.25 3.65
CA ILE A 87 -21.88 6.05 4.44
C ILE A 87 -22.54 7.35 4.88
N SER A 88 -22.33 7.70 6.15
CA SER A 88 -22.74 8.97 6.76
C SER A 88 -21.50 9.65 7.33
N VAL A 89 -21.20 10.87 6.91
CA VAL A 89 -20.11 11.70 7.45
C VAL A 89 -20.69 13.03 7.93
N ARG A 90 -20.49 13.34 9.20
CA ARG A 90 -20.92 14.59 9.84
C ARG A 90 -19.71 15.32 10.40
N ASP A 91 -19.65 16.61 10.22
CA ASP A 91 -18.70 17.48 10.91
C ASP A 91 -19.41 18.62 11.63
N ASN A 92 -18.71 19.24 12.58
CA ASN A 92 -19.14 20.41 13.31
C ASN A 92 -18.41 21.69 12.82
N GLY A 93 -18.04 21.74 11.54
CA GLY A 93 -17.39 22.89 10.91
C GLY A 93 -18.35 24.06 10.63
N ARG A 94 -17.96 24.95 9.72
CA ARG A 94 -18.79 26.12 9.33
C ARG A 94 -20.03 25.76 8.52
N GLY A 95 -20.05 24.57 7.92
CA GLY A 95 -21.02 24.18 6.91
C GLY A 95 -20.68 24.73 5.52
N ILE A 96 -21.11 24.03 4.47
CA ILE A 96 -20.97 24.48 3.09
C ILE A 96 -21.84 25.73 2.90
N PRO A 97 -21.35 26.84 2.28
CA PRO A 97 -22.18 28.03 2.05
C PRO A 97 -23.45 27.70 1.25
N VAL A 98 -24.60 28.25 1.69
CA VAL A 98 -25.92 27.98 1.10
C VAL A 98 -26.39 29.06 0.13
N GLY A 99 -25.71 30.22 0.10
CA GLY A 99 -26.03 31.36 -0.78
C GLY A 99 -25.83 31.03 -2.27
N ILE A 100 -26.40 31.85 -3.13
CA ILE A 100 -26.29 31.72 -4.59
C ILE A 100 -24.89 32.12 -5.04
N GLN A 101 -24.25 31.23 -5.81
CA GLN A 101 -22.97 31.50 -6.46
C GLN A 101 -23.25 32.30 -7.76
N GLU A 102 -22.79 33.56 -7.79
CA GLU A 102 -23.16 34.55 -8.83
C GLU A 102 -22.85 34.11 -10.27
N LYS A 103 -21.74 33.39 -10.51
CA LYS A 103 -21.34 32.97 -11.87
C LYS A 103 -22.20 31.84 -12.43
N VAL A 104 -22.72 30.97 -11.56
CA VAL A 104 -23.45 29.75 -11.96
C VAL A 104 -24.95 29.94 -11.76
N GLY A 105 -25.37 30.83 -10.85
CA GLY A 105 -26.77 31.08 -10.52
C GLY A 105 -27.45 30.00 -9.68
N LEU A 106 -26.67 29.10 -9.09
CA LEU A 106 -27.12 28.00 -8.22
C LEU A 106 -26.61 28.18 -6.79
N PRO A 107 -27.26 27.56 -5.78
CA PRO A 107 -26.74 27.50 -4.42
C PRO A 107 -25.31 26.92 -4.39
N ALA A 108 -24.43 27.46 -3.55
CA ALA A 108 -23.05 27.02 -3.50
C ALA A 108 -22.93 25.53 -3.14
N VAL A 109 -23.81 24.99 -2.29
CA VAL A 109 -23.93 23.54 -1.99
C VAL A 109 -24.12 22.74 -3.29
N THR A 110 -25.09 23.16 -4.13
CA THR A 110 -25.37 22.49 -5.41
C THR A 110 -24.15 22.58 -6.33
N VAL A 111 -23.49 23.74 -6.39
CA VAL A 111 -22.29 23.93 -7.24
C VAL A 111 -21.16 23.00 -6.83
N VAL A 112 -20.84 22.90 -5.53
CA VAL A 112 -19.76 22.06 -5.00
C VAL A 112 -20.02 20.57 -5.29
N LEU A 113 -21.28 20.15 -5.32
CA LEU A 113 -21.67 18.75 -5.53
C LEU A 113 -21.92 18.40 -6.99
N THR A 114 -22.07 19.36 -7.91
CA THR A 114 -22.42 19.08 -9.31
C THR A 114 -21.44 19.62 -10.35
N VAL A 115 -20.56 20.55 -9.96
CA VAL A 115 -19.62 21.18 -10.91
C VAL A 115 -18.19 20.78 -10.58
N LEU A 116 -17.49 20.20 -11.56
CA LEU A 116 -16.06 19.90 -11.44
C LEU A 116 -15.25 21.21 -11.35
N HIS A 117 -14.16 21.15 -10.60
CA HIS A 117 -13.25 22.27 -10.38
C HIS A 117 -13.95 23.51 -9.76
N ALA A 118 -14.96 23.26 -8.92
CA ALA A 118 -15.62 24.27 -8.12
C ALA A 118 -15.33 24.06 -6.63
N GLY A 119 -15.00 25.13 -5.91
CA GLY A 119 -14.75 25.05 -4.47
C GLY A 119 -14.10 26.31 -3.89
N GLY A 120 -14.20 26.47 -2.59
CA GLY A 120 -13.64 27.60 -1.84
C GLY A 120 -12.11 27.55 -1.62
N LYS A 121 -11.44 26.51 -2.12
CA LYS A 121 -10.00 26.22 -1.92
C LYS A 121 -9.10 26.80 -3.03
N PHE A 122 -9.67 27.41 -4.07
CA PHE A 122 -8.95 28.02 -5.19
C PHE A 122 -8.61 29.50 -4.92
N GLY A 123 -7.59 29.78 -4.10
CA GLY A 123 -7.04 31.14 -3.94
C GLY A 123 -7.87 32.12 -3.09
N GLY A 124 -8.88 31.64 -2.37
CA GLY A 124 -9.66 32.44 -1.43
C GLY A 124 -8.99 32.56 -0.05
N SER A 125 -9.44 33.52 0.78
CA SER A 125 -8.98 33.71 2.16
C SER A 125 -9.51 32.64 3.13
N GLY A 126 -10.34 31.69 2.67
CA GLY A 126 -11.06 30.73 3.51
C GLY A 126 -10.21 29.57 4.02
N TYR A 127 -9.19 29.14 3.27
CA TYR A 127 -8.29 28.04 3.63
C TYR A 127 -6.86 28.42 3.31
N LYS A 128 -5.99 28.42 4.33
CA LYS A 128 -4.54 28.64 4.14
C LYS A 128 -3.83 27.37 3.69
N VAL A 129 -4.27 26.23 4.20
CA VAL A 129 -3.77 24.89 3.89
C VAL A 129 -4.96 24.00 3.63
N SER A 130 -4.91 23.16 2.60
CA SER A 130 -5.94 22.16 2.34
C SER A 130 -5.33 20.93 1.66
N GLY A 131 -5.89 19.74 1.92
CA GLY A 131 -5.60 18.50 1.21
C GLY A 131 -6.32 18.43 -0.14
N GLY A 132 -7.51 19.02 -0.22
CA GLY A 132 -8.32 19.09 -1.43
C GLY A 132 -7.85 20.18 -2.39
N LEU A 133 -7.00 19.81 -3.36
CA LEU A 133 -6.37 20.75 -4.30
C LEU A 133 -7.17 20.96 -5.59
N HIS A 134 -7.98 20.00 -6.01
CA HIS A 134 -8.57 19.95 -7.36
C HIS A 134 -10.03 20.41 -7.41
N GLY A 135 -10.73 20.53 -6.27
CA GLY A 135 -12.14 20.91 -6.20
C GLY A 135 -13.07 19.94 -6.93
N VAL A 136 -12.77 18.66 -6.87
CA VAL A 136 -13.55 17.60 -7.55
C VAL A 136 -14.07 16.52 -6.61
N GLY A 137 -13.52 16.35 -5.41
CA GLY A 137 -13.82 15.22 -4.53
C GLY A 137 -15.31 15.03 -4.27
N SER A 138 -16.00 16.05 -3.75
CA SER A 138 -17.44 15.96 -3.44
C SER A 138 -18.31 15.71 -4.68
N SER A 139 -17.99 16.32 -5.81
CA SER A 139 -18.73 16.13 -7.06
C SER A 139 -18.45 14.74 -7.68
N VAL A 140 -17.25 14.20 -7.50
CA VAL A 140 -16.89 12.83 -7.90
C VAL A 140 -17.67 11.81 -7.05
N VAL A 141 -17.71 11.97 -5.71
CA VAL A 141 -18.50 11.10 -4.84
C VAL A 141 -19.97 11.13 -5.25
N ASN A 142 -20.54 12.32 -5.48
CA ASN A 142 -21.92 12.45 -5.95
C ASN A 142 -22.16 11.73 -7.29
N ALA A 143 -21.25 11.91 -8.26
CA ALA A 143 -21.38 11.27 -9.58
C ALA A 143 -21.31 9.73 -9.52
N LEU A 144 -20.54 9.17 -8.58
CA LEU A 144 -20.31 7.73 -8.43
C LEU A 144 -21.22 7.07 -7.37
N SER A 145 -22.17 7.83 -6.83
CA SER A 145 -23.18 7.34 -5.90
C SER A 145 -24.53 7.09 -6.60
N GLU A 146 -25.23 6.05 -6.17
CA GLU A 146 -26.63 5.80 -6.54
C GLU A 146 -27.47 7.02 -6.10
N TRP A 147 -27.25 7.46 -4.86
CA TRP A 147 -27.81 8.69 -4.34
C TRP A 147 -26.86 9.32 -3.30
N LEU A 148 -26.98 10.64 -3.14
CA LEU A 148 -26.30 11.42 -2.13
C LEU A 148 -27.28 12.43 -1.52
N GLU A 149 -27.24 12.57 -0.19
CA GLU A 149 -27.96 13.57 0.58
C GLU A 149 -26.99 14.47 1.32
N VAL A 150 -27.23 15.75 1.28
CA VAL A 150 -26.48 16.73 2.07
C VAL A 150 -27.45 17.51 2.97
N GLU A 151 -27.04 17.64 4.24
CA GLU A 151 -27.66 18.56 5.19
C GLU A 151 -26.61 19.55 5.69
N VAL A 152 -26.94 20.83 5.70
CA VAL A 152 -26.03 21.91 6.15
C VAL A 152 -26.70 22.75 7.22
N GLY A 153 -26.10 22.77 8.40
CA GLY A 153 -26.42 23.71 9.47
C GLY A 153 -25.75 25.05 9.19
N HIS A 154 -26.51 26.08 8.89
CA HIS A 154 -26.00 27.42 8.59
C HIS A 154 -26.98 28.50 9.00
N GLU A 155 -26.49 29.51 9.72
CA GLU A 155 -27.29 30.68 10.18
C GLU A 155 -28.59 30.31 10.91
N GLY A 156 -28.53 29.27 11.76
CA GLY A 156 -29.66 28.84 12.58
C GLY A 156 -30.69 27.96 11.87
N LYS A 157 -30.42 27.51 10.63
CA LYS A 157 -31.30 26.67 9.82
C LYS A 157 -30.58 25.47 9.29
N ILE A 158 -31.32 24.39 9.07
CA ILE A 158 -30.85 23.17 8.37
C ILE A 158 -31.36 23.23 6.93
N TYR A 159 -30.41 23.22 6.01
CA TYR A 159 -30.69 23.15 4.57
C TYR A 159 -30.42 21.73 4.08
N ALA A 160 -31.28 21.18 3.23
CA ALA A 160 -31.10 19.84 2.68
C ALA A 160 -31.31 19.80 1.19
N GLN A 161 -30.55 18.93 0.52
CA GLN A 161 -30.70 18.62 -0.88
C GLN A 161 -30.33 17.15 -1.15
N ARG A 162 -31.03 16.53 -2.10
CA ARG A 162 -30.78 15.15 -2.55
C ARG A 162 -30.35 15.12 -4.00
N PHE A 163 -29.46 14.19 -4.32
CA PHE A 163 -28.94 13.95 -5.65
C PHE A 163 -29.04 12.46 -5.98
N GLU A 164 -29.22 12.15 -7.26
CA GLU A 164 -29.15 10.79 -7.79
C GLU A 164 -28.19 10.78 -8.99
N ARG A 165 -27.15 9.93 -8.88
CA ARG A 165 -26.10 9.80 -9.91
C ARG A 165 -25.52 11.14 -10.36
N GLY A 166 -25.28 12.03 -9.40
CA GLY A 166 -24.71 13.35 -9.63
C GLY A 166 -25.72 14.44 -10.02
N GLN A 167 -27.00 14.13 -10.25
CA GLN A 167 -28.03 15.10 -10.63
C GLN A 167 -28.89 15.49 -9.44
N PRO A 168 -29.20 16.77 -9.22
CA PRO A 168 -30.10 17.19 -8.16
C PRO A 168 -31.53 16.71 -8.44
N VAL A 169 -32.16 16.08 -7.44
CA VAL A 169 -33.54 15.59 -7.50
C VAL A 169 -34.54 16.66 -7.05
N ASN A 170 -34.08 17.56 -6.17
CA ASN A 170 -34.85 18.65 -5.61
C ASN A 170 -34.00 19.90 -5.48
N ASP A 171 -34.64 21.05 -5.28
CA ASP A 171 -33.94 22.28 -4.90
C ASP A 171 -33.43 22.22 -3.45
N LEU A 172 -32.44 23.05 -3.12
CA LEU A 172 -31.98 23.23 -1.75
C LEU A 172 -33.12 23.83 -0.92
N THR A 173 -33.57 23.12 0.12
CA THR A 173 -34.71 23.52 0.95
C THR A 173 -34.34 23.59 2.42
N VAL A 174 -35.00 24.46 3.17
CA VAL A 174 -34.92 24.50 4.64
C VAL A 174 -35.83 23.40 5.21
N ILE A 175 -35.26 22.51 6.02
CA ILE A 175 -36.00 21.39 6.64
C ILE A 175 -36.20 21.55 8.15
N GLY A 176 -35.52 22.51 8.78
CA GLY A 176 -35.63 22.78 10.22
C GLY A 176 -34.76 23.90 10.69
N ASP A 177 -34.85 24.18 11.98
CA ASP A 177 -33.95 25.11 12.68
C ASP A 177 -32.86 24.31 13.42
N CYS A 178 -31.68 24.92 13.61
CA CYS A 178 -30.57 24.33 14.38
C CYS A 178 -29.84 25.40 15.20
N ASP A 179 -29.15 24.95 16.23
CA ASP A 179 -28.28 25.77 17.09
C ASP A 179 -26.79 25.60 16.81
N HIS A 180 -26.47 24.82 15.77
CA HIS A 180 -25.09 24.44 15.39
C HIS A 180 -24.84 24.69 13.90
N SER A 181 -23.57 24.79 13.53
CA SER A 181 -23.11 24.73 12.15
C SER A 181 -22.45 23.40 11.86
N GLY A 182 -22.35 23.05 10.60
CA GLY A 182 -21.66 21.84 10.15
C GLY A 182 -22.28 21.26 8.88
N THR A 183 -21.68 20.19 8.40
CA THR A 183 -22.14 19.48 7.20
C THR A 183 -22.38 18.01 7.54
N LEU A 184 -23.46 17.45 7.03
CA LEU A 184 -23.73 16.01 7.00
C LEU A 184 -23.90 15.59 5.55
N ILE A 185 -23.13 14.60 5.14
CA ILE A 185 -23.26 13.95 3.83
C ILE A 185 -23.55 12.47 4.06
N ARG A 186 -24.63 11.98 3.44
CA ARG A 186 -24.94 10.55 3.34
C ARG A 186 -24.91 10.14 1.88
N PHE A 187 -24.31 9.02 1.57
CA PHE A 187 -24.26 8.52 0.20
C PHE A 187 -24.23 7.00 0.14
N LYS A 188 -24.71 6.46 -0.97
CA LYS A 188 -24.63 5.05 -1.30
C LYS A 188 -23.90 4.89 -2.62
N ALA A 189 -22.81 4.12 -2.64
CA ALA A 189 -22.05 3.84 -3.85
C ALA A 189 -22.91 3.16 -4.91
N ASP A 190 -22.72 3.52 -6.19
CA ASP A 190 -23.48 2.97 -7.31
C ASP A 190 -22.93 1.61 -7.75
N ALA A 191 -23.71 0.54 -7.58
CA ALA A 191 -23.33 -0.82 -7.97
C ALA A 191 -23.12 -0.99 -9.49
N GLU A 192 -23.62 -0.06 -10.32
CA GLU A 192 -23.30 -0.06 -11.76
C GLU A 192 -21.84 0.34 -12.04
N ILE A 193 -21.19 1.05 -11.10
CA ILE A 193 -19.79 1.47 -11.19
C ILE A 193 -18.88 0.51 -10.42
N PHE A 194 -19.28 0.19 -9.18
CA PHE A 194 -18.53 -0.70 -8.28
C PHE A 194 -19.06 -2.13 -8.40
N THR A 195 -18.68 -2.80 -9.48
CA THR A 195 -19.22 -4.13 -9.84
C THR A 195 -18.62 -5.27 -9.04
N GLU A 196 -17.44 -5.08 -8.42
CA GLU A 196 -16.79 -6.11 -7.60
C GLU A 196 -17.40 -6.18 -6.20
N THR A 197 -17.59 -5.02 -5.56
CA THR A 197 -18.20 -4.90 -4.23
C THR A 197 -18.67 -3.48 -3.96
N THR A 198 -19.74 -3.36 -3.16
CA THR A 198 -20.17 -2.10 -2.54
C THR A 198 -20.07 -2.15 -1.02
N GLU A 199 -19.54 -3.25 -0.47
CA GLU A 199 -19.34 -3.41 0.97
C GLU A 199 -18.06 -2.71 1.43
N TYR A 200 -18.19 -1.90 2.49
CA TYR A 200 -17.05 -1.21 3.09
C TYR A 200 -16.36 -2.10 4.12
N ASP A 201 -15.03 -2.22 3.99
CA ASP A 201 -14.20 -2.87 4.99
C ASP A 201 -13.97 -1.95 6.19
N LEU A 202 -14.39 -2.42 7.37
CA LEU A 202 -14.32 -1.67 8.62
C LEU A 202 -12.86 -1.38 9.02
N GLU A 203 -11.97 -2.37 8.88
CA GLU A 203 -10.57 -2.25 9.29
C GLU A 203 -9.83 -1.21 8.45
N THR A 204 -10.11 -1.18 7.16
CA THR A 204 -9.57 -0.18 6.22
C THR A 204 -9.97 1.24 6.62
N LEU A 205 -11.24 1.45 6.99
CA LEU A 205 -11.71 2.76 7.47
C LEU A 205 -11.12 3.11 8.84
N GLN A 206 -11.08 2.18 9.79
CA GLN A 206 -10.46 2.36 11.10
C GLN A 206 -9.02 2.84 10.99
N LYS A 207 -8.24 2.18 10.14
CA LYS A 207 -6.83 2.51 9.91
C LYS A 207 -6.68 3.93 9.38
N ARG A 208 -7.43 4.28 8.34
CA ARG A 208 -7.36 5.61 7.72
C ARG A 208 -7.83 6.73 8.66
N LEU A 209 -8.94 6.54 9.36
CA LEU A 209 -9.47 7.55 10.28
C LEU A 209 -8.56 7.77 11.49
N ARG A 210 -7.96 6.69 12.01
CA ARG A 210 -6.95 6.78 13.08
C ARG A 210 -5.72 7.55 12.63
N GLU A 211 -5.23 7.30 11.42
CA GLU A 211 -4.11 8.05 10.82
C GLU A 211 -4.43 9.54 10.75
N GLN A 212 -5.62 9.90 10.27
CA GLN A 212 -6.04 11.30 10.20
C GLN A 212 -6.16 11.96 11.57
N ALA A 213 -6.59 11.24 12.60
CA ALA A 213 -6.64 11.75 13.96
C ALA A 213 -5.24 12.00 14.54
N PHE A 214 -4.25 11.18 14.21
CA PHE A 214 -2.85 11.43 14.59
C PHE A 214 -2.25 12.65 13.90
N LEU A 215 -2.59 12.88 12.62
CA LEU A 215 -2.06 14.02 11.85
C LEU A 215 -2.67 15.36 12.27
N ASN A 216 -3.79 15.35 13.00
CA ASN A 216 -4.51 16.52 13.44
C ASN A 216 -4.72 16.47 14.96
N ALA A 217 -3.70 16.91 15.71
CA ALA A 217 -3.73 16.89 17.18
C ALA A 217 -5.00 17.53 17.74
N GLY A 218 -5.69 16.82 18.65
CA GLY A 218 -6.91 17.29 19.30
C GLY A 218 -8.20 17.16 18.48
N LEU A 219 -8.12 16.76 17.18
CA LEU A 219 -9.31 16.44 16.39
C LEU A 219 -9.88 15.09 16.83
N SER A 220 -11.16 15.06 17.16
CA SER A 220 -11.90 13.85 17.48
C SER A 220 -12.58 13.29 16.23
N ILE A 221 -12.26 12.05 15.86
CA ILE A 221 -12.93 11.32 14.76
C ILE A 221 -13.57 10.07 15.36
N SER A 222 -14.85 9.85 15.13
CA SER A 222 -15.55 8.64 15.55
C SER A 222 -15.98 7.80 14.35
N LEU A 223 -15.87 6.48 14.47
CA LEU A 223 -16.37 5.51 13.48
C LEU A 223 -17.36 4.56 14.15
N THR A 224 -18.54 4.41 13.57
CA THR A 224 -19.58 3.51 14.05
C THR A 224 -20.05 2.59 12.93
N ASP A 225 -19.93 1.28 13.10
CA ASP A 225 -20.53 0.31 12.18
C ASP A 225 -21.93 -0.09 12.69
N ARG A 226 -22.97 0.38 11.98
CA ARG A 226 -24.37 0.12 12.29
C ARG A 226 -25.01 -0.94 11.38
N ARG A 227 -24.25 -1.60 10.53
CA ARG A 227 -24.79 -2.60 9.59
C ARG A 227 -25.54 -3.73 10.28
N ASN A 228 -25.03 -4.17 11.43
CA ASN A 228 -25.60 -5.26 12.23
C ASN A 228 -26.19 -4.78 13.56
N GLU A 229 -26.54 -3.51 13.69
CA GLU A 229 -27.11 -2.94 14.89
C GLU A 229 -28.50 -3.51 15.17
N THR A 230 -28.73 -3.94 16.42
CA THR A 230 -30.03 -4.40 16.91
C THR A 230 -30.34 -3.72 18.24
N PRO A 231 -31.63 -3.68 18.67
CA PRO A 231 -31.97 -3.11 19.99
C PRO A 231 -31.25 -3.79 21.16
N GLU A 232 -30.90 -5.08 21.01
CA GLU A 232 -30.20 -5.87 22.03
C GLU A 232 -28.67 -5.69 21.95
N SER A 233 -28.14 -5.25 20.78
CA SER A 233 -26.73 -5.04 20.55
C SER A 233 -26.52 -3.70 19.80
N PRO A 234 -26.58 -2.57 20.52
CA PRO A 234 -26.35 -1.25 19.91
C PRO A 234 -24.90 -1.10 19.44
N ALA A 235 -24.72 -0.49 18.30
CA ALA A 235 -23.40 -0.17 17.77
C ALA A 235 -22.68 0.84 18.69
N VAL A 236 -21.40 0.58 18.97
CA VAL A 236 -20.58 1.45 19.83
C VAL A 236 -19.58 2.20 18.96
N PRO A 237 -19.51 3.54 19.05
CA PRO A 237 -18.53 4.32 18.30
C PRO A 237 -17.10 4.04 18.80
N GLU A 238 -16.19 3.79 17.90
CA GLU A 238 -14.76 3.84 18.16
C GLU A 238 -14.28 5.26 17.95
N VAL A 239 -13.65 5.86 18.97
CA VAL A 239 -13.25 7.27 18.95
C VAL A 239 -11.73 7.39 18.90
N TYR A 240 -11.23 8.14 17.93
CA TYR A 240 -9.83 8.47 17.74
C TYR A 240 -9.61 9.93 18.07
N CYS A 241 -8.80 10.22 19.09
CA CYS A 241 -8.42 11.58 19.48
C CYS A 241 -7.05 11.54 20.15
N TYR A 242 -6.07 12.22 19.58
CA TYR A 242 -4.68 12.14 20.02
C TYR A 242 -4.10 13.56 20.21
N GLU A 243 -4.00 14.00 21.46
CA GLU A 243 -3.44 15.31 21.81
C GLU A 243 -1.96 15.46 21.41
N GLY A 244 -1.20 14.39 21.47
CA GLY A 244 0.23 14.37 21.10
C GLY A 244 0.50 14.33 19.59
N GLY A 245 -0.55 14.31 18.75
CA GLY A 245 -0.40 14.35 17.30
C GLY A 245 0.54 13.29 16.73
N ILE A 246 1.47 13.69 15.88
CA ILE A 246 2.43 12.76 15.26
C ILE A 246 3.41 12.11 16.24
N SER A 247 3.61 12.68 17.43
CA SER A 247 4.38 12.01 18.50
C SER A 247 3.63 10.77 19.00
N SER A 248 2.32 10.89 19.22
CA SER A 248 1.47 9.76 19.58
C SER A 248 1.41 8.72 18.45
N PHE A 249 1.54 9.15 17.20
CA PHE A 249 1.59 8.24 16.06
C PHE A 249 2.86 7.38 16.08
N VAL A 250 4.03 7.98 16.30
CA VAL A 250 5.30 7.25 16.44
C VAL A 250 5.25 6.24 17.60
N ASP A 251 4.73 6.66 18.76
CA ASP A 251 4.54 5.78 19.91
C ASP A 251 3.59 4.61 19.61
N TYR A 252 2.45 4.90 18.95
CA TYR A 252 1.51 3.89 18.49
C TYR A 252 2.16 2.88 17.53
N MET A 253 2.94 3.36 16.55
CA MET A 253 3.63 2.49 15.59
C MET A 253 4.62 1.56 16.28
N ASN A 254 5.41 2.05 17.24
CA ASN A 254 6.35 1.23 18.01
C ASN A 254 5.62 0.20 18.90
N LYS A 255 4.55 0.61 19.58
CA LYS A 255 3.76 -0.27 20.45
C LYS A 255 3.06 -1.38 19.67
N THR A 256 2.41 -1.05 18.56
CA THR A 256 1.69 -2.02 17.72
C THR A 256 2.62 -3.09 17.17
N ARG A 257 3.87 -2.70 16.85
CA ARG A 257 4.91 -3.64 16.38
C ARG A 257 5.66 -4.35 17.51
N GLY A 258 5.40 -4.00 18.77
CA GLY A 258 6.05 -4.56 19.94
C GLY A 258 7.53 -4.24 20.04
N TYR A 259 7.98 -3.11 19.47
CA TYR A 259 9.38 -2.72 19.53
C TYR A 259 9.80 -2.21 20.92
N GLU A 260 11.02 -2.53 21.33
CA GLU A 260 11.64 -1.93 22.51
C GLU A 260 12.34 -0.63 22.14
N VAL A 261 11.86 0.48 22.69
CA VAL A 261 12.42 1.79 22.39
C VAL A 261 13.76 2.01 23.09
N LEU A 262 14.71 2.66 22.41
CA LEU A 262 16.05 2.94 22.95
C LEU A 262 16.09 4.19 23.83
N HIS A 263 15.08 5.03 23.77
CA HIS A 263 14.89 6.21 24.60
C HIS A 263 13.41 6.45 24.87
N PRO A 264 13.04 6.96 26.08
CA PRO A 264 11.65 6.97 26.54
C PRO A 264 10.77 7.94 25.75
N ASP A 265 11.30 9.11 25.41
CA ASP A 265 10.53 10.18 24.81
C ASP A 265 10.68 10.19 23.28
N VAL A 266 9.56 10.40 22.57
CA VAL A 266 9.57 10.66 21.13
C VAL A 266 10.18 12.03 20.89
N VAL A 267 11.17 12.12 20.01
CA VAL A 267 11.74 13.39 19.58
C VAL A 267 10.74 14.07 18.67
N HIS A 268 10.28 15.27 19.04
CA HIS A 268 9.29 16.05 18.31
C HIS A 268 9.85 17.44 17.99
N LEU A 269 9.89 17.77 16.71
CA LEU A 269 10.45 19.01 16.20
C LEU A 269 9.45 19.68 15.27
N THR A 270 9.28 20.98 15.41
CA THR A 270 8.38 21.75 14.55
C THR A 270 8.99 23.10 14.16
N VAL A 271 8.72 23.54 12.94
CA VAL A 271 9.01 24.87 12.43
C VAL A 271 7.88 25.36 11.57
N ALA A 272 7.57 26.64 11.68
CA ALA A 272 6.59 27.31 10.84
C ALA A 272 7.23 28.48 10.11
N ASP A 273 6.91 28.61 8.84
CA ASP A 273 7.14 29.81 8.02
C ASP A 273 5.76 30.47 7.75
N LYS A 274 5.72 31.58 7.00
CA LYS A 274 4.48 32.34 6.75
C LYS A 274 3.35 31.48 6.16
N ASP A 275 3.69 30.58 5.24
CA ASP A 275 2.73 29.81 4.43
C ASP A 275 2.95 28.29 4.54
N SER A 276 3.84 27.83 5.43
CA SER A 276 4.20 26.43 5.53
C SER A 276 4.58 26.03 6.96
N VAL A 277 4.30 24.79 7.30
CA VAL A 277 4.72 24.16 8.57
C VAL A 277 5.40 22.84 8.24
N ALA A 278 6.53 22.58 8.90
CA ALA A 278 7.13 21.25 8.90
C ALA A 278 7.19 20.73 10.33
N GLU A 279 6.77 19.50 10.51
CA GLU A 279 6.71 18.79 11.77
C GLU A 279 7.32 17.42 11.59
N VAL A 280 8.20 17.02 12.50
CA VAL A 280 8.89 15.73 12.47
C VAL A 280 8.83 15.11 13.86
N ALA A 281 8.37 13.87 13.94
CA ALA A 281 8.48 13.08 15.15
C ALA A 281 9.21 11.78 14.84
N PHE A 282 10.12 11.36 15.74
CA PHE A 282 10.81 10.09 15.55
C PHE A 282 11.30 9.48 16.88
N GLN A 283 11.51 8.18 16.86
CA GLN A 283 12.06 7.42 17.99
C GLN A 283 12.86 6.22 17.46
N TYR A 284 13.94 5.86 18.17
CA TYR A 284 14.73 4.68 17.84
C TYR A 284 14.32 3.49 18.69
N ASN A 285 14.37 2.31 18.10
CA ASN A 285 13.99 1.04 18.70
C ASN A 285 14.99 -0.08 18.37
N ASP A 286 14.71 -1.28 18.90
CA ASP A 286 15.57 -2.45 18.77
C ASP A 286 15.51 -3.14 17.39
N SER A 287 14.62 -2.72 16.49
CA SER A 287 14.49 -3.33 15.15
C SER A 287 15.67 -3.05 14.23
N TYR A 288 15.72 -3.75 13.10
CA TYR A 288 16.73 -3.55 12.05
C TYR A 288 16.24 -2.77 10.85
N ASN A 289 14.93 -2.52 10.78
CA ASN A 289 14.29 -1.86 9.65
C ASN A 289 14.05 -0.38 9.96
N GLU A 290 14.03 0.46 8.91
CA GLU A 290 13.49 1.81 9.00
C GLU A 290 11.96 1.78 8.78
N ASN A 291 11.25 2.67 9.47
CA ASN A 291 9.83 2.85 9.32
C ASN A 291 9.51 4.34 9.29
N ILE A 292 9.46 4.90 8.08
CA ILE A 292 9.28 6.33 7.86
C ILE A 292 7.97 6.54 7.11
N LEU A 293 7.05 7.31 7.70
CA LEU A 293 5.85 7.78 7.04
C LEU A 293 5.97 9.27 6.76
N SER A 294 5.67 9.68 5.53
CA SER A 294 5.73 11.08 5.13
C SER A 294 4.38 11.58 4.59
N PHE A 295 4.00 12.78 5.00
CA PHE A 295 2.71 13.39 4.68
C PHE A 295 2.86 14.82 4.19
N ALA A 296 2.03 15.20 3.23
CA ALA A 296 1.88 16.57 2.78
C ALA A 296 0.40 16.96 2.77
N ASN A 297 0.02 17.98 3.55
CA ASN A 297 -1.38 18.38 3.76
C ASN A 297 -2.27 17.18 4.14
N ASN A 298 -1.81 16.36 5.09
CA ASN A 298 -2.46 15.12 5.57
C ASN A 298 -2.63 14.00 4.53
N ILE A 299 -2.02 14.14 3.36
CA ILE A 299 -1.99 13.10 2.32
C ILE A 299 -0.70 12.31 2.48
N HIS A 300 -0.82 10.99 2.57
CA HIS A 300 0.33 10.09 2.64
C HIS A 300 1.09 10.08 1.31
N THR A 301 2.36 10.49 1.35
CA THR A 301 3.24 10.48 0.19
C THR A 301 4.00 9.16 0.14
N VAL A 302 3.34 8.11 -0.37
CA VAL A 302 3.87 6.73 -0.36
C VAL A 302 5.20 6.57 -1.11
N ASP A 303 5.45 7.43 -2.12
CA ASP A 303 6.70 7.50 -2.87
C ASP A 303 7.65 8.58 -2.34
N GLY A 304 7.35 9.07 -1.12
CA GLY A 304 8.15 10.11 -0.46
C GLY A 304 8.03 11.49 -1.10
N GLY A 305 9.17 12.13 -1.29
CA GLY A 305 9.25 13.46 -1.88
C GLY A 305 10.42 14.26 -1.30
N THR A 306 10.43 15.57 -1.61
CA THR A 306 11.52 16.47 -1.21
C THR A 306 11.69 16.58 0.30
N HIS A 307 10.61 16.54 1.08
CA HIS A 307 10.59 16.61 2.53
C HIS A 307 11.21 15.35 3.17
N GLU A 308 10.86 14.16 2.70
CA GLU A 308 11.41 12.90 3.19
C GLU A 308 12.89 12.75 2.80
N THR A 309 13.25 13.06 1.55
CA THR A 309 14.64 13.05 1.09
C THR A 309 15.51 14.00 1.91
N ALA A 310 15.00 15.20 2.22
CA ALA A 310 15.69 16.16 3.06
C ALA A 310 15.87 15.65 4.50
N PHE A 311 14.85 15.01 5.08
CA PHE A 311 14.94 14.38 6.39
C PHE A 311 16.04 13.31 6.41
N LYS A 312 16.00 12.34 5.49
CA LYS A 312 16.99 11.25 5.40
C LYS A 312 18.42 11.77 5.24
N THR A 313 18.60 12.80 4.43
CA THR A 313 19.92 13.43 4.21
C THR A 313 20.40 14.21 5.42
N ALA A 314 19.53 15.05 6.00
CA ALA A 314 19.88 15.92 7.12
C ALA A 314 20.22 15.12 8.39
N ILE A 315 19.39 14.13 8.74
CA ILE A 315 19.65 13.30 9.92
C ILE A 315 20.98 12.56 9.81
N THR A 316 21.31 12.05 8.63
CA THR A 316 22.60 11.38 8.37
C THR A 316 23.77 12.33 8.57
N ARG A 317 23.69 13.55 8.03
CA ARG A 317 24.72 14.57 8.18
C ARG A 317 24.89 14.99 9.64
N ILE A 318 23.81 15.34 10.32
CA ILE A 318 23.82 15.84 11.70
C ILE A 318 24.40 14.79 12.65
N PHE A 319 24.03 13.52 12.48
CA PHE A 319 24.57 12.44 13.33
C PHE A 319 26.05 12.19 13.09
N ASN A 320 26.54 12.27 11.85
CA ASN A 320 27.96 12.22 11.58
C ASN A 320 28.72 13.39 12.22
N ASP A 321 28.18 14.61 12.11
CA ASP A 321 28.81 15.82 12.66
C ASP A 321 28.85 15.76 14.20
N TYR A 322 27.76 15.32 14.84
CA TYR A 322 27.70 15.15 16.29
C TYR A 322 28.66 14.05 16.77
N ALA A 323 28.64 12.87 16.11
CA ALA A 323 29.51 11.76 16.49
C ALA A 323 30.99 12.09 16.41
N ARG A 324 31.41 12.90 15.41
CA ARG A 324 32.79 13.39 15.28
C ARG A 324 33.12 14.42 16.36
N ARG A 325 32.25 15.41 16.58
CA ARG A 325 32.48 16.44 17.64
C ARG A 325 32.63 15.84 19.04
N HIS A 326 31.86 14.81 19.34
CA HIS A 326 31.89 14.14 20.64
C HIS A 326 32.81 12.91 20.68
N SER A 327 33.68 12.72 19.66
CA SER A 327 34.67 11.62 19.58
C SER A 327 34.07 10.20 19.67
N LEU A 328 32.79 10.03 19.31
CA LEU A 328 32.15 8.72 19.16
C LEU A 328 32.61 8.02 17.88
N LEU A 329 32.94 8.79 16.85
CA LEU A 329 33.66 8.37 15.63
C LEU A 329 35.06 8.99 15.65
N LYS A 330 36.11 8.18 15.49
CA LYS A 330 37.51 8.63 15.39
C LYS A 330 37.79 9.21 14.00
N GLU A 331 38.89 10.00 13.88
CA GLU A 331 39.30 10.59 12.59
C GLU A 331 39.55 9.57 11.47
N GLY A 332 39.94 8.34 11.82
CA GLY A 332 40.18 7.24 10.88
C GLY A 332 38.94 6.39 10.56
N ASP A 333 37.82 6.59 11.26
CA ASP A 333 36.61 5.81 11.05
C ASP A 333 35.84 6.34 9.83
N ASN A 334 35.21 5.44 9.05
CA ASN A 334 34.31 5.82 7.98
C ASN A 334 33.09 6.58 8.53
N SER A 335 32.56 7.49 7.73
CA SER A 335 31.29 8.14 8.06
C SER A 335 30.16 7.13 8.02
N LEU A 336 29.16 7.32 8.89
CA LEU A 336 27.92 6.56 8.88
C LEU A 336 27.18 6.80 7.57
N LYS A 337 26.71 5.76 6.93
CA LYS A 337 25.81 5.84 5.77
C LYS A 337 24.38 6.11 6.22
N GLY A 338 23.53 6.49 5.27
CA GLY A 338 22.10 6.71 5.53
C GLY A 338 21.44 5.51 6.21
N ASP A 339 21.66 4.32 5.67
CA ASP A 339 21.06 3.09 6.22
C ASP A 339 21.56 2.77 7.64
N ASP A 340 22.84 3.04 7.94
CA ASP A 340 23.38 2.85 9.29
C ASP A 340 22.64 3.76 10.31
N VAL A 341 22.32 4.98 9.88
CA VAL A 341 21.62 5.99 10.71
C VAL A 341 20.13 5.67 10.85
N ARG A 342 19.53 5.06 9.86
CA ARG A 342 18.08 4.77 9.85
C ARG A 342 17.72 3.38 10.39
N GLU A 343 18.71 2.53 10.71
CA GLU A 343 18.44 1.24 11.35
C GLU A 343 17.72 1.42 12.70
N GLY A 344 16.53 0.85 12.83
CA GLY A 344 15.68 0.96 14.02
C GLY A 344 14.99 2.31 14.21
N LEU A 345 14.88 3.11 13.15
CA LEU A 345 14.21 4.41 13.15
C LEU A 345 12.73 4.25 12.85
N THR A 346 11.85 4.71 13.73
CA THR A 346 10.44 5.00 13.43
C THR A 346 10.26 6.51 13.38
N ALA A 347 9.74 7.04 12.26
CA ALA A 347 9.57 8.48 12.06
C ALA A 347 8.29 8.82 11.32
N VAL A 348 7.70 9.95 11.65
CA VAL A 348 6.59 10.59 10.93
C VAL A 348 7.02 12.00 10.55
N ILE A 349 6.88 12.33 9.27
CA ILE A 349 7.21 13.64 8.71
C ILE A 349 5.92 14.22 8.14
N SER A 350 5.45 15.34 8.68
CA SER A 350 4.25 16.04 8.22
C SER A 350 4.61 17.44 7.78
N VAL A 351 4.30 17.77 6.53
CA VAL A 351 4.43 19.14 6.03
C VAL A 351 3.07 19.69 5.62
N LYS A 352 2.82 20.95 5.98
CA LYS A 352 1.60 21.68 5.61
C LYS A 352 2.00 22.90 4.82
N LEU A 353 1.45 23.06 3.61
CA LEU A 353 1.80 24.15 2.69
C LEU A 353 0.59 24.56 1.84
N LYS A 354 0.61 25.84 1.42
CA LYS A 354 -0.52 26.44 0.70
C LYS A 354 -0.69 25.84 -0.70
N ASP A 355 0.39 25.70 -1.47
CA ASP A 355 0.35 25.27 -2.86
C ASP A 355 1.18 23.99 -3.03
N ALA A 356 0.61 22.84 -2.62
CA ALA A 356 1.26 21.55 -2.75
C ALA A 356 1.32 21.09 -4.22
N GLN A 357 2.51 20.71 -4.67
CA GLN A 357 2.75 20.17 -6.01
C GLN A 357 3.14 18.71 -5.89
N PHE A 358 2.29 17.83 -6.40
CA PHE A 358 2.52 16.41 -6.40
C PHE A 358 2.90 15.90 -7.79
N GLU A 359 3.71 14.85 -7.84
CA GLU A 359 3.94 14.10 -9.06
C GLU A 359 2.75 13.14 -9.28
N GLY A 360 1.93 13.40 -10.31
CA GLY A 360 0.79 12.59 -10.69
C GLY A 360 -0.51 12.83 -9.88
N GLN A 361 -1.60 12.25 -10.37
CA GLN A 361 -2.95 12.40 -9.81
C GLN A 361 -3.12 11.68 -8.45
N THR A 362 -2.38 10.61 -8.22
CA THR A 362 -2.43 9.83 -6.98
C THR A 362 -1.83 10.54 -5.77
N LYS A 363 -1.17 11.70 -6.00
CA LYS A 363 -0.52 12.52 -4.96
C LYS A 363 0.55 11.75 -4.15
N ALA A 364 1.14 10.71 -4.75
CA ALA A 364 2.04 9.78 -4.07
C ALA A 364 3.40 10.40 -3.70
N LYS A 365 3.83 11.46 -4.40
CA LYS A 365 5.14 12.09 -4.20
C LYS A 365 5.07 13.60 -4.21
N LEU A 366 5.65 14.25 -3.20
CA LEU A 366 5.71 15.72 -3.10
C LEU A 366 6.91 16.29 -3.88
N GLY A 367 6.65 17.24 -4.80
CA GLY A 367 7.65 17.89 -5.64
C GLY A 367 8.22 19.22 -5.10
N ASN A 368 7.55 19.89 -4.16
CA ASN A 368 7.93 21.22 -3.67
C ASN A 368 9.34 21.26 -3.03
N THR A 369 10.34 21.81 -3.72
CA THR A 369 11.72 21.94 -3.21
C THR A 369 11.80 22.79 -1.94
N SER A 370 10.91 23.77 -1.75
CA SER A 370 10.83 24.60 -0.55
C SER A 370 10.62 23.79 0.72
N MET A 371 9.84 22.69 0.66
CA MET A 371 9.61 21.81 1.81
C MET A 371 10.86 21.03 2.20
N GLY A 372 11.65 20.60 1.22
CA GLY A 372 12.95 20.02 1.50
C GLY A 372 13.89 20.99 2.23
N THR A 373 13.90 22.26 1.80
CA THR A 373 14.69 23.31 2.45
C THR A 373 14.21 23.56 3.88
N LEU A 374 12.90 23.65 4.09
CA LEU A 374 12.30 23.89 5.41
C LEU A 374 12.62 22.75 6.39
N VAL A 375 12.44 21.49 5.97
CA VAL A 375 12.77 20.31 6.80
C VAL A 375 14.28 20.25 7.10
N ASN A 376 15.14 20.53 6.12
CA ASN A 376 16.58 20.54 6.36
C ASN A 376 16.99 21.66 7.35
N SER A 377 16.35 22.84 7.30
CA SER A 377 16.59 23.94 8.25
C SER A 377 16.13 23.56 9.65
N LEU A 378 14.91 23.00 9.78
CA LEU A 378 14.37 22.50 11.04
C LEU A 378 15.34 21.54 11.73
N LEU A 379 15.79 20.50 11.01
CA LEU A 379 16.69 19.51 11.57
C LEU A 379 18.07 20.09 11.88
N SER A 380 18.61 20.96 11.04
CA SER A 380 19.92 21.57 11.26
C SER A 380 19.96 22.44 12.52
N GLU A 381 18.87 23.09 12.87
CA GLU A 381 18.75 23.91 14.07
C GLU A 381 18.28 23.06 15.26
N LYS A 382 17.04 22.59 15.21
CA LYS A 382 16.35 21.98 16.36
C LYS A 382 16.90 20.61 16.75
N LEU A 383 17.27 19.75 15.77
CA LEU A 383 17.83 18.44 16.09
C LEU A 383 19.23 18.56 16.67
N THR A 384 20.04 19.53 16.17
CA THR A 384 21.37 19.76 16.74
C THR A 384 21.27 20.21 18.20
N ASP A 385 20.39 21.16 18.50
CA ASP A 385 20.14 21.62 19.87
C ASP A 385 19.65 20.47 20.76
N PHE A 386 18.66 19.69 20.27
CA PHE A 386 18.15 18.54 20.99
C PHE A 386 19.23 17.52 21.38
N LEU A 387 20.15 17.19 20.46
CA LEU A 387 21.22 16.24 20.73
C LEU A 387 22.21 16.77 21.79
N GLU A 388 22.50 18.07 21.78
CA GLU A 388 23.37 18.70 22.78
C GLU A 388 22.70 18.77 24.17
N GLU A 389 21.39 19.01 24.21
CA GLU A 389 20.60 19.05 25.45
C GLU A 389 20.36 17.63 26.04
N ASN A 390 20.33 16.59 25.18
CA ASN A 390 20.01 15.21 25.55
C ASN A 390 21.13 14.22 25.22
N PRO A 391 22.32 14.35 25.83
CA PRO A 391 23.49 13.56 25.45
C PRO A 391 23.33 12.05 25.69
N ALA A 392 22.48 11.63 26.63
CA ALA A 392 22.19 10.22 26.87
C ALA A 392 21.39 9.60 25.73
N VAL A 393 20.38 10.32 25.20
CA VAL A 393 19.58 9.93 24.05
C VAL A 393 20.46 9.93 22.78
N ALA A 394 21.23 10.99 22.57
CA ALA A 394 22.16 11.08 21.44
C ALA A 394 23.15 9.91 21.42
N LYS A 395 23.68 9.54 22.58
CA LYS A 395 24.59 8.39 22.71
C LYS A 395 23.90 7.07 22.36
N ALA A 396 22.71 6.82 22.88
CA ALA A 396 21.96 5.58 22.60
C ALA A 396 21.68 5.43 21.09
N ILE A 397 21.22 6.49 20.43
CA ILE A 397 20.96 6.52 18.99
C ILE A 397 22.25 6.27 18.18
N LEU A 398 23.33 6.97 18.53
CA LEU A 398 24.60 6.84 17.79
C LEU A 398 25.30 5.50 18.03
N GLU A 399 25.18 4.91 19.22
CA GLU A 399 25.69 3.54 19.48
C GLU A 399 24.97 2.52 18.59
N LYS A 400 23.65 2.65 18.38
CA LYS A 400 22.88 1.82 17.43
C LYS A 400 23.42 2.01 16.02
N SER A 401 23.52 3.25 15.53
CA SER A 401 24.00 3.58 14.19
C SER A 401 25.46 3.11 13.95
N ILE A 402 26.34 3.28 14.91
CA ILE A 402 27.73 2.80 14.83
C ILE A 402 27.78 1.26 14.83
N SER A 403 26.92 0.60 15.61
CA SER A 403 26.82 -0.86 15.57
C SER A 403 26.35 -1.36 14.20
N ALA A 404 25.34 -0.71 13.60
CA ALA A 404 24.87 -1.00 12.25
C ALA A 404 25.99 -0.84 11.20
N SER A 405 26.74 0.26 11.26
CA SER A 405 27.88 0.50 10.38
C SER A 405 28.96 -0.58 10.48
N ARG A 406 29.32 -0.99 11.71
CA ARG A 406 30.31 -2.06 11.91
C ARG A 406 29.85 -3.40 11.34
N VAL A 407 28.58 -3.73 11.52
CA VAL A 407 27.98 -4.95 10.95
C VAL A 407 28.01 -4.92 9.43
N ARG A 408 27.61 -3.81 8.82
CA ARG A 408 27.65 -3.62 7.36
C ARG A 408 29.09 -3.74 6.82
N GLU A 409 30.07 -3.09 7.45
CA GLU A 409 31.47 -3.18 7.05
C GLU A 409 32.02 -4.60 7.18
N ALA A 410 31.67 -5.32 8.25
CA ALA A 410 32.07 -6.71 8.44
C ALA A 410 31.48 -7.61 7.33
N ALA A 411 30.22 -7.40 6.98
CA ALA A 411 29.54 -8.10 5.88
C ALA A 411 30.23 -7.81 4.54
N GLN A 412 30.56 -6.55 4.27
CA GLN A 412 31.27 -6.17 3.04
C GLN A 412 32.66 -6.82 2.95
N ARG A 413 33.43 -6.81 4.04
CA ARG A 413 34.75 -7.48 4.10
C ARG A 413 34.63 -8.99 3.89
N ALA A 414 33.63 -9.63 4.49
CA ALA A 414 33.38 -11.06 4.31
C ALA A 414 33.04 -11.37 2.84
N ARG A 415 32.23 -10.53 2.18
CA ARG A 415 31.89 -10.62 0.76
C ARG A 415 33.11 -10.47 -0.15
N GLU A 416 33.96 -9.47 0.12
CA GLU A 416 35.21 -9.26 -0.63
C GLU A 416 36.20 -10.42 -0.46
N LEU A 417 36.32 -10.95 0.76
CA LEU A 417 37.15 -12.14 1.03
C LEU A 417 36.62 -13.39 0.33
N ALA A 418 35.32 -13.58 0.29
CA ALA A 418 34.67 -14.65 -0.45
C ALA A 418 34.94 -14.49 -1.97
N ARG A 419 34.83 -13.27 -2.51
CA ARG A 419 35.17 -12.96 -3.90
C ARG A 419 36.66 -13.19 -4.21
N LYS A 420 37.56 -12.82 -3.31
CA LYS A 420 39.02 -13.04 -3.48
C LYS A 420 39.41 -14.53 -3.35
N LYS A 421 38.74 -15.30 -2.46
CA LYS A 421 38.99 -16.74 -2.33
C LYS A 421 38.45 -17.56 -3.51
N SER A 422 37.41 -17.10 -4.20
CA SER A 422 36.90 -17.75 -5.41
C SER A 422 37.76 -17.49 -6.65
N GLY A 423 38.85 -16.70 -6.53
CA GLY A 423 40.01 -16.65 -7.47
C GLY A 423 39.72 -16.45 -8.95
N LEU A 424 38.50 -16.09 -9.34
CA LEU A 424 38.09 -15.88 -10.70
C LEU A 424 37.02 -14.80 -10.77
N SER A 425 37.30 -13.77 -11.51
CA SER A 425 36.35 -12.80 -12.05
C SER A 425 35.42 -13.48 -13.08
N SER A 426 34.65 -14.45 -12.67
CA SER A 426 33.56 -14.97 -13.49
C SER A 426 32.33 -15.13 -12.62
N THR A 427 31.28 -14.55 -13.07
CA THR A 427 29.89 -14.70 -12.64
C THR A 427 29.50 -16.17 -12.78
N ARG A 428 29.97 -17.04 -11.89
CA ARG A 428 29.58 -18.45 -11.96
C ARG A 428 28.13 -18.52 -11.45
N MET A 429 27.25 -18.86 -12.37
CA MET A 429 25.84 -19.10 -12.06
C MET A 429 25.69 -20.14 -10.94
N PRO A 430 24.61 -20.05 -10.14
CA PRO A 430 24.34 -21.05 -9.11
C PRO A 430 24.36 -22.46 -9.71
N GLU A 431 25.03 -23.40 -9.05
CA GLU A 431 25.17 -24.77 -9.56
C GLU A 431 23.81 -25.46 -9.82
N LYS A 432 22.78 -25.08 -9.06
CA LYS A 432 21.43 -25.64 -9.20
C LYS A 432 20.54 -24.89 -10.19
N LEU A 433 20.98 -23.76 -10.72
CA LEU A 433 20.21 -23.02 -11.72
C LEU A 433 20.21 -23.76 -13.05
N ALA A 434 19.06 -24.22 -13.49
CA ALA A 434 18.85 -24.65 -14.85
C ALA A 434 18.43 -23.45 -15.69
N ASP A 435 19.41 -22.74 -16.27
CA ASP A 435 19.19 -21.49 -17.01
C ASP A 435 18.47 -21.70 -18.33
N CYS A 436 17.90 -20.64 -18.92
CA CYS A 436 17.27 -20.65 -20.23
C CYS A 436 18.26 -20.19 -21.32
N ILE A 437 17.87 -20.42 -22.58
CA ILE A 437 18.73 -20.14 -23.75
C ILE A 437 18.70 -18.66 -24.10
N TRP A 438 17.51 -18.03 -24.01
CA TRP A 438 17.37 -16.61 -24.35
C TRP A 438 17.94 -15.73 -23.24
N SER A 439 18.48 -14.60 -23.62
CA SER A 439 19.07 -13.60 -22.72
C SER A 439 18.28 -12.29 -22.64
N ASP A 440 17.18 -12.21 -23.36
CA ASP A 440 16.28 -11.05 -23.35
C ASP A 440 15.38 -11.14 -22.12
N ALA A 441 15.56 -10.24 -21.15
CA ALA A 441 14.83 -10.25 -19.88
C ALA A 441 13.31 -10.22 -20.09
N ASP A 442 12.80 -9.40 -21.01
CA ASP A 442 11.36 -9.23 -21.23
C ASP A 442 10.68 -10.51 -21.73
N ARG A 443 11.45 -11.45 -22.27
CA ARG A 443 10.99 -12.71 -22.84
C ARG A 443 11.31 -13.93 -22.00
N THR A 444 11.99 -13.75 -20.86
CA THR A 444 12.46 -14.86 -20.03
C THR A 444 11.83 -14.85 -18.64
N GLU A 445 11.74 -16.04 -18.03
CA GLU A 445 11.08 -16.29 -16.78
C GLU A 445 11.97 -17.14 -15.86
N LEU A 446 12.03 -16.78 -14.57
CA LEU A 446 12.69 -17.58 -13.54
C LEU A 446 11.63 -18.19 -12.61
N TYR A 447 11.54 -19.51 -12.59
CA TYR A 447 10.78 -20.22 -11.58
C TYR A 447 11.66 -20.53 -10.38
N ILE A 448 11.25 -20.05 -9.21
CA ILE A 448 11.84 -20.41 -7.91
C ILE A 448 10.98 -21.52 -7.33
N VAL A 449 11.53 -22.75 -7.30
CA VAL A 449 10.76 -23.96 -7.03
C VAL A 449 11.14 -24.55 -5.68
N GLU A 450 10.14 -25.00 -4.92
CA GLU A 450 10.36 -25.68 -3.65
C GLU A 450 10.90 -27.10 -3.85
N GLY A 451 12.10 -27.32 -3.32
CA GLY A 451 12.73 -28.65 -3.26
C GLY A 451 13.31 -29.18 -4.59
N ASP A 452 14.17 -30.16 -4.44
CA ASP A 452 14.85 -30.80 -5.59
C ASP A 452 13.92 -31.72 -6.39
N SER A 453 12.89 -32.30 -5.76
CA SER A 453 11.92 -33.19 -6.43
C SER A 453 11.06 -32.41 -7.44
N ALA A 454 10.36 -31.37 -6.96
CA ALA A 454 9.58 -30.52 -7.84
C ALA A 454 10.46 -29.78 -8.86
N GLY A 455 11.66 -29.36 -8.44
CA GLY A 455 12.67 -28.77 -9.33
C GLY A 455 13.05 -29.70 -10.46
N GLY A 456 13.18 -31.03 -10.22
CA GLY A 456 13.46 -32.03 -11.22
C GLY A 456 12.35 -32.17 -12.27
N SER A 457 11.09 -32.25 -11.84
CA SER A 457 9.92 -32.25 -12.73
C SER A 457 9.83 -30.97 -13.56
N ALA A 458 10.03 -29.80 -12.92
CA ALA A 458 10.02 -28.53 -13.61
C ALA A 458 11.14 -28.37 -14.65
N ILE A 459 12.36 -28.83 -14.35
CA ILE A 459 13.48 -28.84 -15.31
C ILE A 459 13.20 -29.71 -16.53
N GLN A 460 12.50 -30.82 -16.35
CA GLN A 460 12.15 -31.73 -17.45
C GLN A 460 10.96 -31.18 -18.27
N GLY A 461 9.96 -30.59 -17.61
CA GLY A 461 8.74 -30.11 -18.26
C GLY A 461 8.86 -28.72 -18.91
N ARG A 462 9.82 -27.87 -18.54
CA ARG A 462 9.94 -26.49 -18.99
C ARG A 462 10.24 -26.32 -20.48
N ASP A 463 9.89 -25.16 -21.02
CA ASP A 463 10.50 -24.69 -22.28
C ASP A 463 11.88 -24.07 -21.97
N ARG A 464 12.93 -24.79 -22.45
CA ARG A 464 14.33 -24.37 -22.23
C ARG A 464 14.71 -23.08 -22.91
N ASN A 465 13.93 -22.62 -23.86
CA ASN A 465 14.24 -21.38 -24.56
C ASN A 465 14.13 -20.15 -23.64
N PHE A 466 13.05 -20.06 -22.84
CA PHE A 466 12.75 -18.86 -22.06
C PHE A 466 12.48 -19.11 -20.56
N GLN A 467 12.38 -20.38 -20.12
CA GLN A 467 12.13 -20.68 -18.70
C GLN A 467 13.39 -21.20 -18.01
N ALA A 468 13.82 -20.50 -16.97
CA ALA A 468 14.86 -20.93 -16.05
C ALA A 468 14.25 -21.48 -14.76
N ILE A 469 14.88 -22.50 -14.16
CA ILE A 469 14.43 -23.13 -12.90
C ILE A 469 15.53 -23.03 -11.85
N LEU A 470 15.19 -22.52 -10.68
CA LEU A 470 16.04 -22.47 -9.50
C LEU A 470 15.40 -23.26 -8.35
N PRO A 471 15.77 -24.51 -8.11
CA PRO A 471 15.30 -25.27 -6.96
C PRO A 471 15.87 -24.70 -5.65
N LEU A 472 15.02 -24.53 -4.64
CA LEU A 472 15.40 -24.17 -3.29
C LEU A 472 15.52 -25.44 -2.43
N TRP A 473 16.45 -25.45 -1.49
CA TRP A 473 16.60 -26.55 -0.53
C TRP A 473 16.18 -26.13 0.87
N GLY A 474 14.92 -26.40 1.19
CA GLY A 474 14.32 -26.14 2.50
C GLY A 474 14.09 -24.64 2.79
N LYS A 475 13.52 -24.35 3.94
CA LYS A 475 13.12 -23.00 4.37
C LYS A 475 14.30 -22.02 4.33
N MET A 476 14.04 -20.84 3.84
CA MET A 476 15.02 -19.76 3.76
C MET A 476 15.12 -18.99 5.09
N LEU A 477 16.13 -18.11 5.17
CA LEU A 477 16.24 -17.18 6.26
C LEU A 477 15.05 -16.21 6.28
N ASN A 478 14.42 -16.08 7.44
CA ASN A 478 13.48 -14.98 7.65
C ASN A 478 14.27 -13.68 7.80
N VAL A 479 14.23 -12.86 6.75
CA VAL A 479 15.03 -11.62 6.69
C VAL A 479 14.48 -10.51 7.58
N GLU A 480 13.21 -10.60 8.00
CA GLU A 480 12.60 -9.67 8.96
C GLU A 480 13.31 -9.73 10.33
N LYS A 481 13.78 -10.92 10.71
CA LYS A 481 14.49 -11.20 11.97
C LYS A 481 16.01 -11.16 11.85
N ALA A 482 16.54 -10.84 10.68
CA ALA A 482 17.95 -11.03 10.40
C ALA A 482 18.64 -9.72 10.07
N ARG A 483 19.83 -9.53 10.64
CA ARG A 483 20.73 -8.45 10.26
C ARG A 483 21.23 -8.63 8.84
N LEU A 484 21.54 -7.54 8.18
CA LEU A 484 21.98 -7.46 6.79
C LEU A 484 23.19 -8.36 6.48
N ASP A 485 24.14 -8.48 7.42
CA ASP A 485 25.32 -9.35 7.27
C ASP A 485 24.92 -10.83 7.10
N LYS A 486 23.89 -11.29 7.82
CA LYS A 486 23.36 -12.65 7.70
C LYS A 486 22.62 -12.86 6.39
N VAL A 487 21.95 -11.83 5.88
CA VAL A 487 21.25 -11.88 4.59
C VAL A 487 22.27 -12.06 3.46
N TYR A 488 23.31 -11.23 3.41
CA TYR A 488 24.38 -11.32 2.40
C TYR A 488 25.23 -12.61 2.50
N GLY A 489 25.36 -13.18 3.69
CA GLY A 489 26.08 -14.43 3.91
C GLY A 489 25.24 -15.70 3.77
N ASN A 490 23.94 -15.58 3.52
CA ASN A 490 23.03 -16.73 3.52
C ASN A 490 23.15 -17.55 2.25
N LEU A 491 23.55 -18.83 2.39
CA LEU A 491 23.78 -19.73 1.27
C LEU A 491 22.52 -20.04 0.43
N LYS A 492 21.31 -19.79 0.96
CA LYS A 492 20.05 -20.02 0.26
C LYS A 492 19.54 -18.77 -0.47
N LEU A 493 19.86 -17.58 0.02
CA LEU A 493 19.48 -16.30 -0.62
C LEU A 493 20.45 -15.91 -1.73
N VAL A 494 21.75 -16.12 -1.52
CA VAL A 494 22.79 -15.78 -2.49
C VAL A 494 22.53 -16.35 -3.90
N PRO A 495 22.10 -17.60 -4.09
CA PRO A 495 21.74 -18.12 -5.41
C PRO A 495 20.62 -17.34 -6.10
N ILE A 496 19.61 -16.87 -5.37
CA ILE A 496 18.51 -16.06 -5.90
C ILE A 496 19.06 -14.72 -6.41
N VAL A 497 19.86 -14.04 -5.58
CA VAL A 497 20.47 -12.74 -5.92
C VAL A 497 21.35 -12.84 -7.17
N ILE A 498 22.15 -13.92 -7.27
CA ILE A 498 23.03 -14.16 -8.42
C ILE A 498 22.20 -14.49 -9.67
N ALA A 499 21.16 -15.31 -9.55
CA ALA A 499 20.30 -15.67 -10.66
C ALA A 499 19.59 -14.44 -11.24
N LEU A 500 19.03 -13.58 -10.38
CA LEU A 500 18.33 -12.35 -10.79
C LEU A 500 19.30 -11.30 -11.39
N GLY A 501 20.52 -11.20 -10.88
CA GLY A 501 21.56 -10.31 -11.41
C GLY A 501 21.43 -8.84 -11.00
N CYS A 502 20.32 -8.43 -10.38
CA CYS A 502 20.00 -7.03 -10.08
C CYS A 502 20.52 -6.52 -8.73
N GLY A 503 21.22 -7.35 -7.91
CA GLY A 503 21.70 -6.96 -6.58
C GLY A 503 20.59 -6.94 -5.53
N ILE A 504 20.87 -6.41 -4.34
CA ILE A 504 19.89 -6.25 -3.24
C ILE A 504 20.19 -4.98 -2.44
N GLY A 505 19.17 -4.40 -1.78
CA GLY A 505 19.29 -3.19 -0.97
C GLY A 505 19.85 -2.02 -1.77
N ASP A 506 20.87 -1.33 -1.25
CA ASP A 506 21.51 -0.20 -1.93
C ASP A 506 22.17 -0.54 -3.27
N ASP A 507 22.57 -1.81 -3.48
CA ASP A 507 23.17 -2.30 -4.72
C ASP A 507 22.12 -2.72 -5.76
N PHE A 508 20.82 -2.61 -5.44
CA PHE A 508 19.74 -3.04 -6.32
C PHE A 508 19.64 -2.13 -7.56
N ASP A 509 19.64 -2.75 -8.73
CA ASP A 509 19.57 -2.07 -10.03
C ASP A 509 18.68 -2.90 -10.96
N LEU A 510 17.43 -2.48 -11.12
CA LEU A 510 16.43 -3.18 -11.92
C LEU A 510 16.84 -3.32 -13.39
N SER A 511 17.64 -2.39 -13.93
CA SER A 511 18.12 -2.46 -15.32
C SER A 511 19.02 -3.67 -15.60
N LYS A 512 19.51 -4.32 -14.55
CA LYS A 512 20.34 -5.55 -14.62
C LYS A 512 19.53 -6.85 -14.42
N LEU A 513 18.22 -6.73 -14.30
CA LEU A 513 17.34 -7.89 -14.13
C LEU A 513 17.48 -8.82 -15.34
N ARG A 514 17.67 -10.12 -15.05
CA ARG A 514 17.91 -11.14 -16.10
C ARG A 514 16.64 -11.82 -16.60
N TYR A 515 15.56 -11.78 -15.83
CA TYR A 515 14.29 -12.44 -16.16
C TYR A 515 13.13 -11.48 -15.90
N GLY A 516 12.31 -11.20 -16.91
CA GLY A 516 11.17 -10.29 -16.81
C GLY A 516 10.06 -10.77 -15.89
N LYS A 517 10.01 -12.09 -15.61
CA LYS A 517 9.10 -12.65 -14.61
C LYS A 517 9.84 -13.54 -13.62
N VAL A 518 9.59 -13.31 -12.34
CA VAL A 518 10.07 -14.12 -11.22
C VAL A 518 8.88 -14.83 -10.61
N ILE A 519 8.79 -16.13 -10.81
CA ILE A 519 7.60 -16.91 -10.49
C ILE A 519 7.92 -17.82 -9.30
N ILE A 520 7.21 -17.61 -8.19
CA ILE A 520 7.28 -18.46 -7.01
C ILE A 520 6.38 -19.66 -7.24
N MET A 521 6.95 -20.86 -7.23
CA MET A 521 6.24 -22.11 -7.39
C MET A 521 6.53 -23.03 -6.20
N ALA A 522 5.60 -23.05 -5.25
CA ALA A 522 5.67 -23.79 -4.00
C ALA A 522 4.48 -24.75 -3.87
N ASP A 523 4.65 -25.78 -3.06
CA ASP A 523 3.61 -26.77 -2.76
C ASP A 523 2.35 -26.11 -2.16
N ALA A 524 1.19 -26.72 -2.35
CA ALA A 524 -0.08 -26.22 -1.84
C ALA A 524 -0.32 -26.59 -0.36
N ASP A 525 0.73 -26.77 0.42
CA ASP A 525 0.71 -27.10 1.84
C ASP A 525 1.17 -25.92 2.73
N VAL A 526 1.21 -26.15 4.04
CA VAL A 526 1.63 -25.13 5.02
C VAL A 526 3.11 -24.75 4.90
N ASP A 527 3.97 -25.69 4.49
CA ASP A 527 5.40 -25.44 4.30
C ASP A 527 5.67 -24.64 3.04
N GLY A 528 4.99 -24.94 1.94
CA GLY A 528 5.05 -24.17 0.71
C GLY A 528 4.50 -22.74 0.89
N SER A 529 3.40 -22.58 1.63
CA SER A 529 2.87 -21.28 2.01
C SER A 529 3.88 -20.46 2.83
N HIS A 530 4.62 -21.11 3.74
CA HIS A 530 5.67 -20.45 4.51
C HIS A 530 6.87 -20.05 3.64
N ILE A 531 7.30 -20.90 2.71
CA ILE A 531 8.41 -20.58 1.77
C ILE A 531 8.02 -19.40 0.88
N ARG A 532 6.79 -19.38 0.37
CA ARG A 532 6.23 -18.26 -0.39
C ARG A 532 6.27 -16.96 0.43
N THR A 533 5.82 -16.99 1.68
CA THR A 533 5.85 -15.82 2.58
C THR A 533 7.28 -15.33 2.84
N LEU A 534 8.24 -16.25 3.04
CA LEU A 534 9.66 -15.89 3.23
C LEU A 534 10.26 -15.23 1.98
N LEU A 535 9.92 -15.71 0.77
CA LEU A 535 10.34 -15.10 -0.49
C LEU A 535 9.73 -13.71 -0.67
N LEU A 536 8.44 -13.55 -0.40
CA LEU A 536 7.77 -12.26 -0.48
C LEU A 536 8.37 -11.27 0.51
N THR A 537 8.67 -11.69 1.76
CA THR A 537 9.37 -10.87 2.75
C THR A 537 10.73 -10.41 2.24
N PHE A 538 11.49 -11.32 1.61
CA PHE A 538 12.81 -11.00 1.05
C PHE A 538 12.71 -10.01 -0.11
N PHE A 539 11.79 -10.22 -1.05
CA PHE A 539 11.60 -9.29 -2.16
C PHE A 539 11.11 -7.93 -1.69
N PHE A 540 10.15 -7.88 -0.78
CA PHE A 540 9.62 -6.64 -0.21
C PHE A 540 10.71 -5.82 0.51
N ARG A 541 11.56 -6.48 1.32
CA ARG A 541 12.59 -5.80 2.12
C ARG A 541 13.83 -5.39 1.33
N TYR A 542 14.25 -6.19 0.34
CA TYR A 542 15.56 -6.02 -0.30
C TYR A 542 15.51 -5.83 -1.82
N MET A 543 14.37 -6.04 -2.45
CA MET A 543 14.16 -5.91 -3.89
C MET A 543 12.79 -5.31 -4.19
N ARG A 544 12.36 -4.33 -3.42
CA ARG A 544 11.01 -3.76 -3.49
C ARG A 544 10.62 -3.28 -4.90
N PRO A 545 11.48 -2.60 -5.69
CA PRO A 545 11.13 -2.22 -7.06
C PRO A 545 10.80 -3.42 -7.97
N LEU A 546 11.31 -4.63 -7.66
CA LEU A 546 10.96 -5.84 -8.40
C LEU A 546 9.46 -6.19 -8.27
N VAL A 547 8.85 -5.88 -7.11
CA VAL A 547 7.43 -6.09 -6.87
C VAL A 547 6.62 -4.93 -7.44
N GLU A 548 7.04 -3.69 -7.21
CA GLU A 548 6.36 -2.46 -7.65
C GLU A 548 6.22 -2.40 -9.18
N GLU A 549 7.26 -2.80 -9.93
CA GLU A 549 7.24 -2.86 -11.38
C GLU A 549 6.55 -4.14 -11.92
N GLY A 550 6.04 -5.01 -11.03
CA GLY A 550 5.19 -6.15 -11.38
C GLY A 550 5.92 -7.34 -11.98
N HIS A 551 7.16 -7.58 -11.58
CA HIS A 551 7.95 -8.72 -12.03
C HIS A 551 7.72 -10.00 -11.22
N VAL A 552 7.07 -9.93 -10.05
CA VAL A 552 6.88 -11.07 -9.13
C VAL A 552 5.51 -11.70 -9.32
N TYR A 553 5.49 -13.03 -9.46
CA TYR A 553 4.28 -13.82 -9.65
C TYR A 553 4.28 -15.03 -8.73
N ILE A 554 3.07 -15.55 -8.44
CA ILE A 554 2.85 -16.81 -7.72
C ILE A 554 2.13 -17.76 -8.68
N ALA A 555 2.76 -18.91 -8.97
CA ALA A 555 2.15 -19.95 -9.77
C ALA A 555 0.98 -20.60 -9.01
N GLN A 556 -0.08 -20.95 -9.74
CA GLN A 556 -1.26 -21.61 -9.20
C GLN A 556 -1.34 -23.03 -9.79
N PRO A 557 -0.71 -24.05 -9.16
CA PRO A 557 -0.88 -25.43 -9.60
C PRO A 557 -2.28 -25.94 -9.22
N PRO A 558 -2.82 -26.94 -9.94
CA PRO A 558 -4.09 -27.56 -9.58
C PRO A 558 -3.98 -28.33 -8.27
N LEU A 559 -5.07 -28.35 -7.51
CA LEU A 559 -5.19 -29.10 -6.26
C LEU A 559 -5.61 -30.56 -6.50
N PHE A 560 -6.38 -30.81 -7.57
CA PHE A 560 -6.94 -32.12 -7.86
C PHE A 560 -6.80 -32.49 -9.34
N LYS A 561 -6.58 -33.80 -9.59
CA LYS A 561 -6.79 -34.42 -10.86
C LYS A 561 -8.03 -35.31 -10.78
N VAL A 562 -9.02 -35.03 -11.63
CA VAL A 562 -10.25 -35.82 -11.73
C VAL A 562 -10.22 -36.58 -13.05
N SER A 563 -10.32 -37.91 -13.03
CA SER A 563 -10.18 -38.71 -14.23
C SER A 563 -11.26 -39.79 -14.34
N LYS A 564 -11.67 -40.07 -15.59
CA LYS A 564 -12.56 -41.19 -15.93
C LYS A 564 -12.19 -41.78 -17.27
N GLY A 565 -11.56 -42.92 -17.24
CA GLY A 565 -11.03 -43.55 -18.44
C GLY A 565 -9.91 -42.71 -19.07
N LYS A 566 -10.15 -42.17 -20.29
CA LYS A 566 -9.18 -41.29 -20.97
C LYS A 566 -9.41 -39.80 -20.73
N GLN A 567 -10.49 -39.44 -20.08
CA GLN A 567 -10.81 -38.01 -19.80
C GLN A 567 -10.13 -37.61 -18.49
N ILE A 568 -9.35 -36.54 -18.55
CA ILE A 568 -8.65 -35.95 -17.40
C ILE A 568 -9.09 -34.49 -17.31
N ARG A 569 -9.35 -34.03 -16.08
CA ARG A 569 -9.63 -32.62 -15.73
C ARG A 569 -8.75 -32.26 -14.53
N TYR A 570 -8.28 -31.04 -14.50
CA TYR A 570 -7.53 -30.50 -13.37
C TYR A 570 -8.37 -29.43 -12.68
N ALA A 571 -8.59 -29.56 -11.36
CA ALA A 571 -9.39 -28.63 -10.58
C ALA A 571 -8.49 -27.84 -9.61
N PHE A 572 -8.75 -26.54 -9.52
CA PHE A 572 -8.03 -25.59 -8.70
C PHE A 572 -8.76 -25.26 -7.40
N SER A 573 -10.01 -25.75 -7.25
CA SER A 573 -10.83 -25.60 -6.05
C SER A 573 -11.65 -26.86 -5.78
N ASP A 574 -12.19 -26.98 -4.56
CA ASP A 574 -13.13 -28.05 -4.22
C ASP A 574 -14.41 -27.97 -5.04
N GLN A 575 -14.88 -26.76 -5.35
CA GLN A 575 -16.06 -26.53 -6.18
C GLN A 575 -15.85 -27.05 -7.61
N GLU A 576 -14.74 -26.70 -8.25
CA GLU A 576 -14.39 -27.21 -9.58
C GLU A 576 -14.25 -28.75 -9.58
N ARG A 577 -13.63 -29.32 -8.55
CA ARG A 577 -13.54 -30.78 -8.39
C ARG A 577 -14.93 -31.41 -8.40
N ASP A 578 -15.86 -30.92 -7.61
CA ASP A 578 -17.20 -31.47 -7.46
C ASP A 578 -18.02 -31.29 -8.75
N GLN A 579 -17.85 -30.15 -9.45
CA GLN A 579 -18.43 -29.94 -10.76
C GLN A 579 -17.91 -30.95 -11.79
N PHE A 580 -16.59 -31.16 -11.87
CA PHE A 580 -16.01 -32.13 -12.82
C PHE A 580 -16.40 -33.57 -12.52
N ILE A 581 -16.61 -33.93 -11.23
CA ILE A 581 -17.15 -35.23 -10.86
C ILE A 581 -18.57 -35.41 -11.45
N GLN A 582 -19.41 -34.39 -11.36
CA GLN A 582 -20.76 -34.44 -11.92
C GLN A 582 -20.75 -34.51 -13.46
N GLU A 583 -19.94 -33.69 -14.14
CA GLU A 583 -19.78 -33.70 -15.60
C GLU A 583 -19.29 -35.05 -16.12
N LEU A 584 -18.43 -35.72 -15.39
CA LEU A 584 -17.91 -37.04 -15.73
C LEU A 584 -18.86 -38.20 -15.31
N GLY A 585 -20.08 -37.87 -14.78
CA GLY A 585 -21.14 -38.81 -14.48
C GLY A 585 -20.96 -39.57 -13.16
N GLY A 586 -20.44 -38.90 -12.13
CA GLY A 586 -20.54 -39.29 -10.71
C GLY A 586 -19.55 -40.36 -10.22
N ASN A 587 -18.82 -41.02 -11.07
CA ASN A 587 -17.85 -42.09 -10.69
C ASN A 587 -16.50 -41.79 -11.36
N ALA A 588 -15.79 -40.78 -10.87
CA ALA A 588 -14.47 -40.38 -11.35
C ALA A 588 -13.41 -40.71 -10.29
N ASP A 589 -12.23 -41.08 -10.75
CA ASP A 589 -11.05 -41.24 -9.88
C ASP A 589 -10.51 -39.84 -9.55
N ILE A 590 -10.28 -39.58 -8.26
CA ILE A 590 -9.79 -38.29 -7.74
C ILE A 590 -8.40 -38.51 -7.14
N GLN A 591 -7.43 -37.77 -7.62
CA GLN A 591 -6.12 -37.65 -7.02
C GLN A 591 -5.95 -36.22 -6.49
N ARG A 592 -5.72 -36.08 -5.17
CA ARG A 592 -5.31 -34.81 -4.57
C ARG A 592 -3.81 -34.68 -4.65
N TYR A 593 -3.29 -33.58 -5.20
CA TYR A 593 -1.87 -33.29 -5.16
C TYR A 593 -1.52 -32.64 -3.81
N LYS A 594 -0.58 -33.24 -3.09
CA LYS A 594 -0.04 -32.68 -1.84
C LYS A 594 1.19 -31.83 -2.07
N GLY A 595 1.90 -32.07 -3.18
CA GLY A 595 3.05 -31.30 -3.58
C GLY A 595 3.34 -31.44 -5.08
N LEU A 596 4.07 -30.46 -5.61
CA LEU A 596 4.49 -30.39 -7.02
C LEU A 596 5.35 -31.60 -7.47
N GLY A 597 6.05 -32.22 -6.52
CA GLY A 597 6.84 -33.42 -6.77
C GLY A 597 6.03 -34.69 -7.10
N GLU A 598 4.69 -34.65 -6.88
CA GLU A 598 3.77 -35.73 -7.26
C GLU A 598 3.28 -35.59 -8.71
N MET A 599 3.57 -34.46 -9.36
CA MET A 599 3.21 -34.23 -10.75
C MET A 599 4.31 -34.69 -11.70
N ASP A 600 3.90 -35.40 -12.75
CA ASP A 600 4.80 -35.72 -13.87
C ASP A 600 5.20 -34.42 -14.62
N PRO A 601 6.35 -34.38 -15.29
CA PRO A 601 6.81 -33.20 -16.04
C PRO A 601 5.79 -32.68 -17.06
N GLU A 602 5.07 -33.54 -17.77
CA GLU A 602 4.03 -33.18 -18.73
C GLU A 602 2.83 -32.52 -18.02
N GLN A 603 2.39 -33.08 -16.88
CA GLN A 603 1.29 -32.50 -16.09
C GLN A 603 1.65 -31.12 -15.56
N LEU A 604 2.87 -30.97 -15.05
CA LEU A 604 3.34 -29.68 -14.54
C LEU A 604 3.44 -28.61 -15.65
N TRP A 605 3.87 -29.03 -16.85
CA TRP A 605 3.85 -28.17 -18.02
C TRP A 605 2.44 -27.72 -18.38
N GLU A 606 1.55 -28.68 -18.67
CA GLU A 606 0.19 -28.43 -19.16
C GLU A 606 -0.65 -27.57 -18.21
N THR A 607 -0.42 -27.65 -16.90
CA THR A 607 -1.28 -27.00 -15.90
C THR A 607 -0.70 -25.72 -15.29
N THR A 608 0.66 -25.64 -15.22
CA THR A 608 1.32 -24.63 -14.38
C THR A 608 2.40 -23.82 -15.09
N MET A 609 3.00 -24.37 -16.17
CA MET A 609 4.16 -23.73 -16.80
C MET A 609 3.89 -23.27 -18.24
N ASP A 610 2.94 -23.86 -18.96
CA ASP A 610 2.59 -23.45 -20.31
C ASP A 610 1.93 -22.07 -20.30
N PRO A 611 2.51 -21.05 -20.97
CA PRO A 611 1.95 -19.71 -21.03
C PRO A 611 0.52 -19.62 -21.54
N ALA A 612 0.07 -20.61 -22.35
CA ALA A 612 -1.28 -20.64 -22.93
C ALA A 612 -2.37 -21.05 -21.93
N PHE A 613 -2.01 -21.83 -20.89
CA PHE A 613 -3.00 -22.46 -20.01
C PHE A 613 -2.78 -22.19 -18.52
N ARG A 614 -1.58 -21.77 -18.12
CA ARG A 614 -1.22 -21.53 -16.71
C ARG A 614 -1.99 -20.37 -16.11
N THR A 615 -2.31 -20.48 -14.83
CA THR A 615 -2.80 -19.39 -13.99
C THR A 615 -1.70 -18.90 -13.06
N MET A 616 -1.50 -17.59 -12.98
CA MET A 616 -0.54 -16.96 -12.08
C MET A 616 -1.18 -15.75 -11.41
N LEU A 617 -0.87 -15.54 -10.13
CA LEU A 617 -1.21 -14.30 -9.42
C LEU A 617 -0.02 -13.34 -9.51
N ARG A 618 -0.24 -12.14 -10.01
CA ARG A 618 0.74 -11.07 -9.95
C ARG A 618 0.75 -10.52 -8.52
N VAL A 619 1.93 -10.31 -7.98
CA VAL A 619 2.09 -9.71 -6.65
C VAL A 619 2.11 -8.20 -6.80
N GLU A 620 1.22 -7.52 -6.11
CA GLU A 620 1.09 -6.07 -6.14
C GLU A 620 1.16 -5.51 -4.71
N ILE A 621 1.69 -4.30 -4.57
CA ILE A 621 1.74 -3.56 -3.31
C ILE A 621 0.74 -2.41 -3.46
N GLU A 622 -0.45 -2.58 -2.90
CA GLU A 622 -1.48 -1.54 -2.93
C GLU A 622 -1.16 -0.38 -1.97
N ASP A 623 -0.71 -0.73 -0.76
CA ASP A 623 -0.28 0.19 0.28
C ASP A 623 1.00 -0.33 0.92
N ALA A 624 2.09 0.38 0.70
CA ALA A 624 3.40 -0.02 1.18
C ALA A 624 3.54 0.03 2.71
N ALA A 625 2.86 0.96 3.36
CA ALA A 625 2.89 1.07 4.82
C ALA A 625 2.07 -0.06 5.46
N ALA A 626 0.91 -0.40 4.88
CA ALA A 626 0.12 -1.55 5.31
C ALA A 626 0.88 -2.86 5.12
N ALA A 627 1.53 -3.04 3.97
CA ALA A 627 2.36 -4.22 3.71
C ALA A 627 3.52 -4.32 4.69
N ASP A 628 4.22 -3.21 4.99
CA ASP A 628 5.29 -3.15 5.99
C ASP A 628 4.81 -3.59 7.37
N GLU A 629 3.65 -3.09 7.81
CA GLU A 629 3.05 -3.47 9.09
C GLU A 629 2.74 -4.97 9.15
N VAL A 630 2.10 -5.52 8.12
CA VAL A 630 1.76 -6.95 8.04
C VAL A 630 3.02 -7.83 8.06
N PHE A 631 4.06 -7.49 7.27
CA PHE A 631 5.32 -8.23 7.31
C PHE A 631 5.99 -8.15 8.68
N THR A 632 5.99 -6.98 9.32
CA THR A 632 6.56 -6.80 10.67
C THR A 632 5.80 -7.61 11.71
N ILE A 633 4.47 -7.61 11.70
CA ILE A 633 3.64 -8.36 12.65
C ILE A 633 3.80 -9.87 12.44
N LEU A 634 3.65 -10.33 11.21
CA LEU A 634 3.61 -11.77 10.91
C LEU A 634 5.00 -12.42 10.89
N MET A 635 6.01 -11.71 10.39
CA MET A 635 7.36 -12.23 10.18
C MET A 635 8.37 -11.73 11.21
N GLY A 636 8.04 -10.70 12.02
CA GLY A 636 8.88 -10.17 13.09
C GLY A 636 9.14 -11.18 14.21
N ASP A 637 10.05 -10.85 15.13
CA ASP A 637 10.45 -11.73 16.25
C ASP A 637 9.50 -11.64 17.45
N LYS A 638 8.69 -10.59 17.56
CA LYS A 638 7.70 -10.43 18.64
C LYS A 638 6.50 -11.36 18.44
N VAL A 639 6.11 -12.05 19.52
CA VAL A 639 5.06 -13.08 19.46
C VAL A 639 3.66 -12.48 19.68
N GLU A 640 3.55 -11.53 20.62
CA GLU A 640 2.27 -10.94 21.01
C GLU A 640 1.53 -10.29 19.83
N PRO A 641 2.13 -9.38 19.03
CA PRO A 641 1.42 -8.75 17.90
C PRO A 641 0.91 -9.77 16.89
N ARG A 642 1.69 -10.84 16.66
CA ARG A 642 1.30 -11.93 15.75
C ARG A 642 0.13 -12.74 16.31
N ARG A 643 0.15 -13.07 17.61
CA ARG A 643 -0.95 -13.77 18.26
C ARG A 643 -2.23 -12.96 18.20
N ASP A 644 -2.16 -11.67 18.54
CA ASP A 644 -3.31 -10.77 18.52
C ASP A 644 -3.88 -10.61 17.09
N PHE A 645 -3.03 -10.60 16.08
CA PHE A 645 -3.45 -10.61 14.68
C PHE A 645 -4.19 -11.90 14.32
N ILE A 646 -3.63 -13.07 14.69
CA ILE A 646 -4.23 -14.39 14.43
C ILE A 646 -5.60 -14.51 15.15
N GLU A 647 -5.68 -14.10 16.41
CA GLU A 647 -6.92 -14.17 17.19
C GLU A 647 -8.02 -13.28 16.57
N ARG A 648 -7.69 -12.06 16.16
CA ARG A 648 -8.65 -11.16 15.51
C ARG A 648 -9.15 -11.67 14.16
N ASN A 649 -8.27 -12.28 13.38
CA ASN A 649 -8.60 -12.75 12.03
C ASN A 649 -9.02 -14.22 11.96
N ALA A 650 -9.09 -14.94 13.09
CA ALA A 650 -9.44 -16.37 13.14
C ALA A 650 -10.82 -16.67 12.54
N GLN A 651 -11.77 -15.76 12.66
CA GLN A 651 -13.14 -15.90 12.12
C GLN A 651 -13.20 -15.92 10.58
N TYR A 652 -12.19 -15.39 9.89
CA TYR A 652 -12.12 -15.34 8.42
C TYR A 652 -11.43 -16.56 7.82
N VAL A 653 -10.87 -17.44 8.63
CA VAL A 653 -10.18 -18.64 8.15
C VAL A 653 -11.21 -19.68 7.73
N SER A 654 -11.32 -19.92 6.42
CA SER A 654 -12.26 -20.87 5.82
C SER A 654 -11.67 -22.28 5.61
N ASN A 655 -10.34 -22.39 5.49
CA ASN A 655 -9.64 -23.64 5.18
C ASN A 655 -8.54 -23.89 6.21
N LEU A 656 -8.87 -24.63 7.26
CA LEU A 656 -7.87 -25.19 8.17
C LEU A 656 -7.48 -26.58 7.65
N ASP A 657 -6.21 -26.76 7.32
CA ASP A 657 -5.64 -28.08 7.03
C ASP A 657 -5.39 -28.76 8.39
N ILE A 658 -6.41 -29.47 8.91
CA ILE A 658 -6.39 -30.18 10.20
C ILE A 658 -6.14 -31.66 9.94
#